data_76ddeebf7333bafac89050c20d86643c
#
_entry.id   76ddeebf7333bafac89050c20d86643c
#
_cell.length_a   1.000
_cell.length_b   1.000
_cell.length_c   1.000
_cell.angle_alpha   90.00
_cell.angle_beta   90.00
_cell.angle_gamma   90.00
#
_symmetry.space_group_name_H-M   'P 1'
#
loop_
_entity.id
_entity.type
_entity.pdbx_description
1 polymer ?
#
loop_
_entity_poly.entity_id
_entity_poly.type
_entity_poly.pdbx_seq_one_letter_code
_entity_poly.pdbx_strand_id
1 'polypeptide(L)'
;MMTLAAALVFLGMAAQKPVATTVPGDPMATQCYTLSNGLKVFLSVNHQSPRITAHIAVRTGSRNDPAETTGLAHYLEHLMFKGTQQYGTSNYEAEKPLLDTIEARYERYRVETDPERRRVLYHEIDSISQLAAQYNIPNEYDKLMAGIGGQGTNAYTSTDVTCYTEDIPANEVDRWARIQADRFQNMVIRGFHTELEAVYEEYNIGIAQDQRKIFEALSAKMFPTHPYGTQTTIGTQEHLKNPSITNIKNYFHNYYCPNNVAICMAGDFDPDEVIAILERHFGSWKPNNNLYRPEFAPIKPITAPIDTTVIGQEAEFVALGWRFDAGNSLQIDTMNVVAEMLSNGTAGLIDLNLNQPLKVMGAGAYSDEMTDYSMLLLLGYPNEGQTLEEVRELLLGELAKLRAGNFDDDLLVSVVNNNKLQYLRALDNNRARTSQLVNAFINHVDWAQEVGKLDRMAGMTKNQIVDFANRHLLDNNFVCVYKRMGVDTTEKKIDKPAITPIPTNRDKQSDFVRNILGEQVEPIHPQFVDYSKEMTVGQTNKKLPLLYKHNDLDDLFYLGYQFNFGNTADNRYGTALGYLDYLGTKKMSATEFKQRMYKLACDMSFNVTDNYITIWLSGLSENMPEAMALLEDLAANAQVDEGAYSNMVEAIIKSRNDAKSSQDECFSRLSAYGTYGPRNAYTDIMSAQQLRNTKPAELLALVKGLRDMQHTVVYYGPMTQKELDKCLKKVHKTKKNLAAVPVGTPYMEQTTPQTEILLAPYDAKNIYMMQYHNEGTQWEPEHAAVINLFNEYFGGSMNAIVFQELREARGLAYSAAAYYRQPSELPHPEYAMTYIITQNDKMMDCINEFNNIVGTIPQSETAFALAKESLMKKLASRRVVRTGVLNSYLSAQRLGLDYDINSVIFNALPGLTLDDIVKFEQQSMAGKPYRYLILGDEKELDIESLEKIAPIRRLTLEEIFGY
;
A
#
# COMPACT_ATOMS: atom_id res chain seq x y z
N MET A 1 12.89 -4.99 -81.05
CA MET A 1 13.01 -4.24 -79.79
C MET A 1 11.74 -4.40 -79.03
N MET A 2 11.74 -5.33 -78.12
CA MET A 2 10.59 -5.56 -77.18
C MET A 2 11.09 -5.15 -75.81
N THR A 3 10.48 -4.10 -75.23
CA THR A 3 10.74 -3.66 -73.89
C THR A 3 9.78 -4.39 -72.93
N LEU A 4 10.34 -5.28 -72.09
CA LEU A 4 9.61 -5.89 -70.95
C LEU A 4 9.53 -4.86 -69.83
N ALA A 5 8.33 -4.47 -69.50
CA ALA A 5 8.03 -3.76 -68.26
C ALA A 5 7.83 -4.78 -67.12
N ALA A 6 8.77 -4.82 -66.20
CA ALA A 6 8.59 -5.61 -64.94
C ALA A 6 7.72 -4.81 -63.98
N ALA A 7 6.49 -5.25 -63.75
CA ALA A 7 5.64 -4.77 -62.67
C ALA A 7 6.06 -5.41 -61.35
N LEU A 8 6.71 -4.62 -60.47
CA LEU A 8 6.91 -5.00 -59.07
C LEU A 8 5.56 -4.96 -58.36
N VAL A 9 5.01 -6.13 -58.08
CA VAL A 9 3.89 -6.29 -57.17
C VAL A 9 4.43 -6.23 -55.73
N PHE A 10 4.33 -5.10 -55.07
CA PHE A 10 4.45 -5.04 -53.63
C PHE A 10 3.23 -5.76 -53.02
N LEU A 11 3.40 -7.03 -52.70
CA LEU A 11 2.52 -7.71 -51.73
C LEU A 11 2.82 -7.08 -50.36
N GLY A 12 1.98 -6.15 -49.92
CA GLY A 12 1.90 -5.75 -48.53
C GLY A 12 1.57 -7.00 -47.72
N MET A 13 2.56 -7.51 -47.00
CA MET A 13 2.27 -8.44 -45.90
C MET A 13 1.37 -7.71 -44.92
N ALA A 14 0.07 -7.95 -44.95
CA ALA A 14 -0.82 -7.58 -43.86
C ALA A 14 -0.24 -8.24 -42.60
N ALA A 15 0.16 -7.45 -41.61
CA ALA A 15 0.61 -7.98 -40.34
C ALA A 15 -0.45 -8.92 -39.81
N GLN A 16 -0.06 -10.15 -39.56
CA GLN A 16 -0.98 -11.16 -39.07
C GLN A 16 -1.45 -10.72 -37.67
N LYS A 17 -2.77 -10.60 -37.46
CA LYS A 17 -3.33 -10.20 -36.17
C LYS A 17 -2.77 -11.12 -35.07
N PRO A 18 -2.27 -10.60 -33.93
CA PRO A 18 -1.82 -11.45 -32.83
C PRO A 18 -2.93 -12.42 -32.40
N VAL A 19 -2.56 -13.67 -32.17
CA VAL A 19 -3.52 -14.72 -31.76
C VAL A 19 -3.39 -14.96 -30.27
N ALA A 20 -4.53 -15.00 -29.59
CA ALA A 20 -4.59 -15.31 -28.18
C ALA A 20 -4.20 -16.77 -27.90
N THR A 21 -3.40 -16.98 -26.88
CA THR A 21 -3.23 -18.27 -26.22
C THR A 21 -4.01 -18.23 -24.91
N THR A 22 -4.86 -19.22 -24.68
CA THR A 22 -5.68 -19.36 -23.48
C THR A 22 -5.39 -20.69 -22.80
N VAL A 23 -5.60 -20.76 -21.49
CA VAL A 23 -5.43 -21.98 -20.70
C VAL A 23 -6.80 -22.51 -20.28
N PRO A 24 -7.17 -23.73 -20.63
CA PRO A 24 -8.45 -24.33 -20.21
C PRO A 24 -8.52 -24.39 -18.68
N GLY A 25 -9.65 -23.98 -18.12
CA GLY A 25 -9.88 -23.98 -16.68
C GLY A 25 -9.29 -22.78 -15.94
N ASP A 26 -8.73 -21.80 -16.64
CA ASP A 26 -8.28 -20.54 -16.04
C ASP A 26 -9.47 -19.72 -15.51
N PRO A 27 -9.62 -19.51 -14.19
CA PRO A 27 -10.72 -18.73 -13.65
C PRO A 27 -10.66 -17.23 -14.01
N MET A 28 -9.48 -16.72 -14.37
CA MET A 28 -9.30 -15.34 -14.86
C MET A 28 -9.62 -15.21 -16.35
N ALA A 29 -9.83 -16.32 -17.07
CA ALA A 29 -10.02 -16.37 -18.51
C ALA A 29 -8.97 -15.55 -19.27
N THR A 30 -7.72 -15.62 -18.83
CA THR A 30 -6.62 -14.80 -19.33
C THR A 30 -6.32 -15.10 -20.79
N GLN A 31 -6.21 -14.06 -21.59
CA GLN A 31 -5.78 -14.13 -22.96
C GLN A 31 -4.35 -13.61 -23.06
N CYS A 32 -3.43 -14.49 -23.45
CA CYS A 32 -2.00 -14.18 -23.59
C CYS A 32 -1.66 -13.93 -25.06
N TYR A 33 -1.07 -12.78 -25.35
CA TYR A 33 -0.65 -12.38 -26.70
C TYR A 33 0.84 -12.09 -26.76
N THR A 34 1.38 -12.17 -27.97
CA THR A 34 2.70 -11.63 -28.30
C THR A 34 2.55 -10.74 -29.52
N LEU A 35 2.84 -9.46 -29.39
CA LEU A 35 2.80 -8.51 -30.50
C LEU A 35 3.91 -8.79 -31.49
N SER A 36 3.83 -8.18 -32.69
CA SER A 36 4.78 -8.38 -33.80
C SER A 36 6.24 -8.08 -33.43
N ASN A 37 6.47 -7.23 -32.44
CA ASN A 37 7.79 -6.83 -31.95
C ASN A 37 8.27 -7.58 -30.68
N GLY A 38 7.51 -8.60 -30.24
CA GLY A 38 7.87 -9.41 -29.07
C GLY A 38 7.29 -8.93 -27.74
N LEU A 39 6.56 -7.82 -27.72
CA LEU A 39 5.86 -7.32 -26.51
C LEU A 39 4.80 -8.34 -26.06
N LYS A 40 4.87 -8.75 -24.80
CA LYS A 40 3.88 -9.62 -24.20
C LYS A 40 2.68 -8.82 -23.72
N VAL A 41 1.48 -9.34 -23.92
CA VAL A 41 0.24 -8.73 -23.43
C VAL A 41 -0.62 -9.81 -22.79
N PHE A 42 -1.06 -9.55 -21.56
CA PHE A 42 -1.93 -10.42 -20.78
C PHE A 42 -3.21 -9.65 -20.48
N LEU A 43 -4.36 -10.19 -20.89
CA LEU A 43 -5.66 -9.55 -20.75
C LEU A 43 -6.62 -10.44 -19.94
N SER A 44 -7.21 -9.89 -18.88
CA SER A 44 -8.22 -10.56 -18.04
C SER A 44 -9.47 -9.67 -17.93
N VAL A 45 -10.55 -10.06 -18.58
CA VAL A 45 -11.78 -9.26 -18.61
C VAL A 45 -12.55 -9.36 -17.29
N ASN A 46 -13.00 -8.19 -16.79
CA ASN A 46 -13.85 -8.07 -15.60
C ASN A 46 -14.79 -6.86 -15.74
N HIS A 47 -16.06 -7.10 -15.94
CA HIS A 47 -17.08 -6.08 -16.20
C HIS A 47 -17.73 -5.47 -14.95
N GLN A 48 -17.17 -5.69 -13.76
CA GLN A 48 -17.77 -5.17 -12.51
C GLN A 48 -17.71 -3.63 -12.40
N SER A 49 -16.75 -3.01 -13.07
CA SER A 49 -16.58 -1.54 -13.08
C SER A 49 -16.05 -1.13 -14.46
N PRO A 50 -16.49 0.01 -15.03
CA PRO A 50 -15.98 0.51 -16.30
C PRO A 50 -14.58 1.13 -16.15
N ARG A 51 -13.66 0.37 -15.57
CA ARG A 51 -12.28 0.75 -15.34
C ARG A 51 -11.35 -0.41 -15.71
N ILE A 52 -10.11 -0.05 -16.01
CA ILE A 52 -9.04 -0.96 -16.39
C ILE A 52 -7.85 -0.68 -15.48
N THR A 53 -7.40 -1.69 -14.75
CA THR A 53 -6.09 -1.68 -14.12
C THR A 53 -5.06 -2.17 -15.13
N ALA A 54 -4.03 -1.37 -15.39
CA ALA A 54 -2.98 -1.65 -16.34
C ALA A 54 -1.61 -1.58 -15.67
N HIS A 55 -0.82 -2.63 -15.78
CA HIS A 55 0.55 -2.71 -15.31
C HIS A 55 1.47 -2.90 -16.51
N ILE A 56 2.53 -2.07 -16.61
CA ILE A 56 3.62 -2.26 -17.59
C ILE A 56 4.84 -2.73 -16.81
N ALA A 57 5.18 -3.99 -16.94
CA ALA A 57 6.24 -4.64 -16.20
C ALA A 57 7.49 -4.83 -17.09
N VAL A 58 8.62 -4.34 -16.63
CA VAL A 58 9.93 -4.54 -17.27
C VAL A 58 10.69 -5.61 -16.50
N ARG A 59 11.23 -6.63 -17.17
CA ARG A 59 12.09 -7.66 -16.56
C ARG A 59 13.47 -7.12 -16.27
N THR A 60 13.54 -6.17 -15.38
CA THR A 60 14.77 -5.58 -14.88
C THR A 60 14.53 -4.87 -13.56
N GLY A 61 15.46 -4.97 -12.66
CA GLY A 61 15.44 -4.32 -11.36
C GLY A 61 16.86 -4.12 -10.86
N SER A 62 17.04 -3.91 -9.58
CA SER A 62 18.34 -3.57 -9.00
C SER A 62 19.42 -4.65 -9.19
N ARG A 63 19.06 -5.92 -9.40
CA ARG A 63 20.05 -6.97 -9.71
C ARG A 63 20.77 -6.73 -11.02
N ASN A 64 20.21 -5.91 -11.90
CA ASN A 64 20.78 -5.58 -13.20
C ASN A 64 21.60 -4.28 -13.17
N ASP A 65 21.67 -3.60 -12.04
CA ASP A 65 22.50 -2.41 -11.88
C ASP A 65 23.98 -2.76 -12.04
N PRO A 66 24.78 -1.92 -12.68
CA PRO A 66 26.24 -2.06 -12.64
C PRO A 66 26.74 -1.96 -11.20
N ALA A 67 27.65 -2.85 -10.81
CA ALA A 67 28.15 -2.92 -9.44
C ALA A 67 28.81 -1.63 -8.93
N GLU A 68 29.30 -0.81 -9.85
CA GLU A 68 29.94 0.49 -9.57
C GLU A 68 28.98 1.68 -9.55
N THR A 69 27.68 1.47 -9.86
CA THR A 69 26.65 2.50 -9.88
C THR A 69 25.28 1.90 -9.56
N THR A 70 25.12 1.36 -8.34
CA THR A 70 23.85 0.77 -7.90
C THR A 70 22.77 1.83 -7.62
N GLY A 71 21.50 1.43 -7.64
CA GLY A 71 20.35 2.32 -7.52
C GLY A 71 19.83 2.88 -8.85
N LEU A 72 20.42 2.44 -10.00
CA LEU A 72 20.03 2.96 -11.31
C LEU A 72 18.62 2.57 -11.72
N ALA A 73 18.20 1.32 -11.44
CA ALA A 73 16.87 0.85 -11.77
C ALA A 73 15.80 1.71 -11.10
N HIS A 74 15.97 1.97 -9.81
CA HIS A 74 15.06 2.78 -9.01
C HIS A 74 15.09 4.26 -9.45
N TYR A 75 16.27 4.83 -9.64
CA TYR A 75 16.36 6.21 -10.08
C TYR A 75 15.79 6.40 -11.51
N LEU A 76 15.97 5.45 -12.42
CA LEU A 76 15.33 5.47 -13.73
C LEU A 76 13.80 5.43 -13.61
N GLU A 77 13.26 4.65 -12.67
CA GLU A 77 11.83 4.64 -12.39
C GLU A 77 11.31 6.06 -12.17
N HIS A 78 11.93 6.83 -11.27
CA HIS A 78 11.58 8.23 -11.01
C HIS A 78 11.67 9.11 -12.27
N LEU A 79 12.75 8.94 -13.03
CA LEU A 79 12.99 9.73 -14.25
C LEU A 79 11.98 9.43 -15.37
N MET A 80 11.36 8.27 -15.38
CA MET A 80 10.30 7.91 -16.33
C MET A 80 9.04 8.77 -16.16
N PHE A 81 8.85 9.49 -15.06
CA PHE A 81 7.76 10.43 -14.85
C PHE A 81 8.06 11.86 -15.34
N LYS A 82 9.29 12.15 -15.76
CA LYS A 82 9.73 13.51 -16.12
C LYS A 82 9.46 13.90 -17.57
N GLY A 83 8.89 12.99 -18.36
CA GLY A 83 8.44 13.27 -19.73
C GLY A 83 9.34 12.72 -20.84
N THR A 84 9.01 13.15 -22.05
CA THR A 84 9.60 12.66 -23.29
C THR A 84 10.12 13.81 -24.16
N GLN A 85 10.41 13.52 -25.43
CA GLN A 85 10.68 14.57 -26.41
C GLN A 85 9.41 15.38 -26.75
N GLN A 86 8.20 14.85 -26.50
CA GLN A 86 6.93 15.47 -26.89
C GLN A 86 6.23 16.18 -25.72
N TYR A 87 6.41 15.72 -24.50
CA TYR A 87 5.83 16.33 -23.30
C TYR A 87 6.83 16.42 -22.14
N GLY A 88 6.54 17.22 -21.14
CA GLY A 88 7.47 17.59 -20.07
C GLY A 88 8.39 18.75 -20.45
N THR A 89 8.22 19.32 -21.64
CA THR A 89 9.01 20.43 -22.13
C THR A 89 8.20 21.36 -23.05
N SER A 90 8.51 22.64 -23.01
CA SER A 90 7.93 23.62 -23.94
C SER A 90 8.71 23.71 -25.28
N ASN A 91 9.96 23.25 -25.31
CA ASN A 91 10.79 23.23 -26.50
C ASN A 91 11.99 22.30 -26.33
N TYR A 92 11.85 21.05 -26.76
CA TYR A 92 12.91 20.02 -26.63
C TYR A 92 14.20 20.38 -27.38
N GLU A 93 14.09 20.97 -28.59
CA GLU A 93 15.27 21.30 -29.39
C GLU A 93 16.17 22.35 -28.72
N ALA A 94 15.57 23.29 -28.00
CA ALA A 94 16.31 24.29 -27.23
C ALA A 94 16.80 23.75 -25.89
N GLU A 95 16.08 22.81 -25.28
CA GLU A 95 16.42 22.16 -24.00
C GLU A 95 17.57 21.14 -24.15
N LYS A 96 17.58 20.36 -25.24
CA LYS A 96 18.50 19.24 -25.44
C LYS A 96 19.99 19.58 -25.24
N PRO A 97 20.55 20.68 -25.80
CA PRO A 97 21.95 21.02 -25.59
C PRO A 97 22.31 21.30 -24.11
N LEU A 98 21.36 21.78 -23.32
CA LEU A 98 21.54 22.00 -21.89
C LEU A 98 21.56 20.67 -21.15
N LEU A 99 20.65 19.73 -21.47
CA LEU A 99 20.62 18.38 -20.91
C LEU A 99 21.91 17.61 -21.24
N ASP A 100 22.41 17.69 -22.47
CA ASP A 100 23.67 17.08 -22.89
C ASP A 100 24.87 17.66 -22.10
N THR A 101 24.81 18.97 -21.78
CA THR A 101 25.84 19.62 -20.96
C THR A 101 25.75 19.19 -19.51
N ILE A 102 24.57 19.06 -18.94
CA ILE A 102 24.35 18.53 -17.57
C ILE A 102 24.94 17.13 -17.47
N GLU A 103 24.64 16.24 -18.43
CA GLU A 103 25.22 14.90 -18.48
C GLU A 103 26.74 14.94 -18.47
N ALA A 104 27.36 15.72 -19.35
CA ALA A 104 28.79 15.84 -19.42
C ALA A 104 29.43 16.37 -18.12
N ARG A 105 28.73 17.24 -17.38
CA ARG A 105 29.17 17.74 -16.07
C ARG A 105 29.05 16.70 -14.97
N TYR A 106 27.96 15.92 -14.94
CA TYR A 106 27.80 14.82 -13.98
C TYR A 106 28.87 13.73 -14.19
N GLU A 107 29.20 13.36 -15.42
CA GLU A 107 30.25 12.36 -15.70
C GLU A 107 31.65 12.85 -15.25
N ARG A 108 31.90 14.16 -15.29
CA ARG A 108 33.13 14.75 -14.70
C ARG A 108 33.08 14.81 -13.19
N TYR A 109 31.94 15.23 -12.63
CA TYR A 109 31.70 15.32 -11.17
C TYR A 109 31.90 13.96 -10.50
N ARG A 110 31.43 12.89 -11.11
CA ARG A 110 31.53 11.52 -10.61
C ARG A 110 32.96 11.06 -10.35
N VAL A 111 33.92 11.46 -11.20
CA VAL A 111 35.31 11.01 -11.13
C VAL A 111 36.26 12.03 -10.49
N GLU A 112 35.77 13.26 -10.23
CA GLU A 112 36.58 14.30 -9.59
C GLU A 112 36.71 14.00 -8.09
N THR A 113 37.95 14.05 -7.57
CA THR A 113 38.26 13.75 -6.16
C THR A 113 38.65 15.00 -5.35
N ASP A 114 38.99 16.11 -6.02
CA ASP A 114 39.30 17.36 -5.34
C ASP A 114 38.02 18.05 -4.87
N PRO A 115 37.86 18.30 -3.55
CA PRO A 115 36.62 18.85 -3.01
C PRO A 115 36.24 20.23 -3.58
N GLU A 116 37.20 21.10 -3.82
CA GLU A 116 36.92 22.45 -4.35
C GLU A 116 36.47 22.38 -5.82
N ARG A 117 37.09 21.51 -6.64
CA ARG A 117 36.67 21.29 -8.01
C ARG A 117 35.30 20.62 -8.08
N ARG A 118 35.00 19.68 -7.16
CA ARG A 118 33.67 19.10 -7.05
C ARG A 118 32.63 20.17 -6.75
N ARG A 119 32.90 21.06 -5.81
CA ARG A 119 31.99 22.16 -5.48
C ARG A 119 31.74 23.09 -6.68
N VAL A 120 32.76 23.41 -7.44
CA VAL A 120 32.64 24.21 -8.68
C VAL A 120 31.78 23.49 -9.71
N LEU A 121 32.06 22.20 -9.99
CA LEU A 121 31.26 21.39 -10.91
C LEU A 121 29.79 21.30 -10.49
N TYR A 122 29.52 21.11 -9.20
CA TYR A 122 28.16 21.06 -8.68
C TYR A 122 27.41 22.37 -8.89
N HIS A 123 28.07 23.51 -8.66
CA HIS A 123 27.52 24.84 -8.94
C HIS A 123 27.29 25.07 -10.45
N GLU A 124 28.16 24.58 -11.32
CA GLU A 124 27.97 24.61 -12.78
C GLU A 124 26.74 23.77 -13.17
N ILE A 125 26.56 22.56 -12.59
CA ILE A 125 25.41 21.69 -12.81
C ILE A 125 24.11 22.40 -12.38
N ASP A 126 24.07 22.99 -11.19
CA ASP A 126 22.90 23.72 -10.69
C ASP A 126 22.54 24.90 -11.63
N SER A 127 23.54 25.69 -12.02
CA SER A 127 23.34 26.83 -12.91
C SER A 127 22.78 26.42 -14.28
N ILE A 128 23.32 25.34 -14.89
CA ILE A 128 22.83 24.85 -16.19
C ILE A 128 21.43 24.21 -16.02
N SER A 129 21.20 23.55 -14.91
CA SER A 129 19.88 22.99 -14.59
C SER A 129 18.82 24.06 -14.48
N GLN A 130 19.14 25.25 -13.93
CA GLN A 130 18.25 26.40 -13.91
C GLN A 130 17.91 26.93 -15.32
N LEU A 131 18.86 26.90 -16.24
CA LEU A 131 18.61 27.26 -17.65
C LEU A 131 17.70 26.25 -18.33
N ALA A 132 17.93 24.96 -18.12
CA ALA A 132 17.09 23.89 -18.64
C ALA A 132 15.67 23.93 -18.08
N ALA A 133 15.53 24.25 -16.78
CA ALA A 133 14.24 24.36 -16.11
C ALA A 133 13.31 25.43 -16.70
N GLN A 134 13.82 26.40 -17.48
CA GLN A 134 12.98 27.37 -18.20
C GLN A 134 12.10 26.69 -19.26
N TYR A 135 12.54 25.58 -19.81
CA TYR A 135 11.83 24.78 -20.80
C TYR A 135 11.00 23.67 -20.15
N ASN A 136 11.42 23.16 -19.00
CA ASN A 136 10.76 22.07 -18.30
C ASN A 136 9.32 22.44 -17.91
N ILE A 137 8.39 21.51 -18.13
CA ILE A 137 7.01 21.57 -17.63
C ILE A 137 6.83 20.40 -16.66
N PRO A 138 7.04 20.61 -15.35
CA PRO A 138 6.97 19.53 -14.38
C PRO A 138 5.61 18.84 -14.37
N ASN A 139 5.64 17.52 -14.07
CA ASN A 139 4.46 16.68 -13.85
C ASN A 139 3.46 16.62 -15.01
N GLU A 140 3.90 16.84 -16.26
CA GLU A 140 2.99 16.71 -17.42
C GLU A 140 2.48 15.29 -17.62
N TYR A 141 3.26 14.27 -17.22
CA TYR A 141 2.78 12.90 -17.21
C TYR A 141 1.59 12.72 -16.25
N ASP A 142 1.72 13.22 -15.03
CA ASP A 142 0.64 13.15 -14.04
C ASP A 142 -0.59 13.98 -14.48
N LYS A 143 -0.37 15.13 -15.15
CA LYS A 143 -1.45 15.91 -15.75
C LYS A 143 -2.19 15.12 -16.84
N LEU A 144 -1.46 14.38 -17.67
CA LEU A 144 -2.05 13.49 -18.68
C LEU A 144 -2.90 12.39 -18.02
N MET A 145 -2.34 11.71 -17.01
CA MET A 145 -3.05 10.64 -16.32
C MET A 145 -4.28 11.15 -15.57
N ALA A 146 -4.17 12.27 -14.85
CA ALA A 146 -5.32 12.92 -14.21
C ALA A 146 -6.38 13.35 -15.22
N GLY A 147 -5.98 13.95 -16.33
CA GLY A 147 -6.89 14.44 -17.38
C GLY A 147 -7.67 13.32 -18.08
N ILE A 148 -7.12 12.12 -18.18
CA ILE A 148 -7.86 10.94 -18.64
C ILE A 148 -8.61 10.21 -17.49
N GLY A 149 -8.62 10.74 -16.27
CA GLY A 149 -9.33 10.15 -15.12
C GLY A 149 -8.60 8.97 -14.48
N GLY A 150 -7.28 8.90 -14.65
CA GLY A 150 -6.42 7.90 -14.01
C GLY A 150 -6.44 8.03 -12.49
N GLN A 151 -6.25 6.89 -11.82
CA GLN A 151 -6.08 6.77 -10.37
C GLN A 151 -4.93 5.83 -10.07
N GLY A 152 -4.32 5.99 -8.89
CA GLY A 152 -3.25 5.08 -8.46
C GLY A 152 -2.03 5.07 -9.38
N THR A 153 -1.81 6.17 -10.14
CA THR A 153 -0.59 6.39 -10.91
C THR A 153 0.60 6.26 -10.00
N ASN A 154 1.41 5.22 -10.24
CA ASN A 154 2.57 4.91 -9.42
C ASN A 154 3.52 3.98 -10.18
N ALA A 155 4.66 3.67 -9.56
CA ALA A 155 5.56 2.61 -9.99
C ALA A 155 6.22 1.96 -8.79
N TYR A 156 6.91 0.86 -9.00
CA TYR A 156 7.78 0.25 -8.01
C TYR A 156 8.93 -0.48 -8.68
N THR A 157 10.08 -0.46 -8.02
CA THR A 157 11.26 -1.21 -8.38
C THR A 157 11.61 -2.21 -7.28
N SER A 158 11.92 -3.43 -7.69
CA SER A 158 12.50 -4.45 -6.81
C SER A 158 13.81 -4.98 -7.38
N THR A 159 14.27 -6.12 -6.87
CA THR A 159 15.46 -6.79 -7.40
C THR A 159 15.29 -7.22 -8.86
N ASP A 160 14.10 -7.64 -9.28
CA ASP A 160 13.83 -8.31 -10.56
C ASP A 160 12.91 -7.56 -11.52
N VAL A 161 12.18 -6.57 -11.01
CA VAL A 161 11.13 -5.86 -11.76
C VAL A 161 11.18 -4.36 -11.54
N THR A 162 10.90 -3.61 -12.61
CA THR A 162 10.39 -2.24 -12.54
C THR A 162 9.01 -2.24 -13.19
N CYS A 163 7.98 -1.86 -12.41
CA CYS A 163 6.60 -1.95 -12.85
C CYS A 163 5.88 -0.61 -12.68
N TYR A 164 5.19 -0.17 -13.74
CA TYR A 164 4.39 1.05 -13.78
C TYR A 164 2.93 0.69 -13.73
N THR A 165 2.19 1.29 -12.80
CA THR A 165 0.81 0.91 -12.46
C THR A 165 -0.15 2.06 -12.67
N GLU A 166 -1.28 1.76 -13.31
CA GLU A 166 -2.33 2.73 -13.61
C GLU A 166 -3.71 2.06 -13.42
N ASP A 167 -4.69 2.84 -13.01
CA ASP A 167 -6.10 2.48 -13.07
C ASP A 167 -6.84 3.59 -13.83
N ILE A 168 -7.41 3.27 -14.99
CA ILE A 168 -7.99 4.22 -15.92
C ILE A 168 -9.47 3.89 -16.23
N PRO A 169 -10.30 4.88 -16.59
CA PRO A 169 -11.61 4.61 -17.18
C PRO A 169 -11.49 3.80 -18.47
N ALA A 170 -12.40 2.86 -18.68
CA ALA A 170 -12.35 1.91 -19.81
C ALA A 170 -12.36 2.59 -21.19
N ASN A 171 -13.05 3.72 -21.33
CA ASN A 171 -13.10 4.53 -22.55
C ASN A 171 -11.81 5.30 -22.87
N GLU A 172 -10.82 5.31 -21.98
CA GLU A 172 -9.57 6.05 -22.13
C GLU A 172 -8.37 5.20 -22.56
N VAL A 173 -8.58 3.93 -22.88
CA VAL A 173 -7.50 2.97 -23.16
C VAL A 173 -6.63 3.38 -24.37
N ASP A 174 -7.20 4.00 -25.41
CA ASP A 174 -6.44 4.44 -26.58
C ASP A 174 -5.51 5.61 -26.24
N ARG A 175 -5.99 6.61 -25.50
CA ARG A 175 -5.18 7.73 -25.00
C ARG A 175 -4.08 7.24 -24.07
N TRP A 176 -4.42 6.33 -23.14
CA TRP A 176 -3.45 5.72 -22.24
C TRP A 176 -2.35 5.01 -23.02
N ALA A 177 -2.72 4.18 -24.00
CA ALA A 177 -1.75 3.44 -24.80
C ALA A 177 -0.82 4.38 -25.59
N ARG A 178 -1.34 5.50 -26.12
CA ARG A 178 -0.54 6.52 -26.81
C ARG A 178 0.44 7.21 -25.87
N ILE A 179 0.01 7.60 -24.66
CA ILE A 179 0.87 8.20 -23.64
C ILE A 179 1.99 7.26 -23.25
N GLN A 180 1.65 6.01 -22.93
CA GLN A 180 2.63 5.01 -22.49
C GLN A 180 3.59 4.63 -23.63
N ALA A 181 3.11 4.50 -24.85
CA ALA A 181 3.96 4.17 -25.98
C ALA A 181 5.02 5.26 -26.22
N ASP A 182 4.66 6.54 -26.10
CA ASP A 182 5.62 7.63 -26.18
C ASP A 182 6.60 7.62 -25.01
N ARG A 183 6.11 7.40 -23.78
CA ARG A 183 6.92 7.28 -22.57
C ARG A 183 8.00 6.22 -22.67
N PHE A 184 7.65 5.02 -23.10
CA PHE A 184 8.57 3.89 -23.17
C PHE A 184 9.51 3.93 -24.38
N GLN A 185 9.16 4.67 -25.43
CA GLN A 185 9.98 4.79 -26.63
C GLN A 185 10.86 6.04 -26.66
N ASN A 186 10.40 7.16 -26.06
CA ASN A 186 10.99 8.48 -26.27
C ASN A 186 11.32 9.21 -24.96
N MET A 187 11.50 8.51 -23.85
CA MET A 187 11.87 9.06 -22.54
C MET A 187 13.08 9.98 -22.64
N VAL A 188 13.02 11.08 -21.92
CA VAL A 188 14.11 12.06 -21.78
C VAL A 188 14.44 12.25 -20.31
N ILE A 189 15.71 12.09 -19.94
CA ILE A 189 16.21 12.38 -18.60
C ILE A 189 16.17 13.89 -18.40
N ARG A 190 15.23 14.35 -17.59
CA ARG A 190 14.94 15.76 -17.31
C ARG A 190 14.75 15.93 -15.80
N GLY A 191 15.01 17.14 -15.27
CA GLY A 191 14.89 17.39 -13.84
C GLY A 191 15.79 16.53 -12.96
N PHE A 192 16.86 15.97 -13.53
CA PHE A 192 17.76 15.03 -12.87
C PHE A 192 18.31 15.57 -11.55
N HIS A 193 18.77 16.82 -11.57
CA HIS A 193 19.37 17.47 -10.41
C HIS A 193 18.38 17.63 -9.24
N THR A 194 17.14 17.98 -9.54
CA THR A 194 16.08 18.15 -8.54
C THR A 194 15.56 16.79 -8.04
N GLU A 195 15.38 15.83 -8.95
CA GLU A 195 14.88 14.50 -8.57
C GLU A 195 15.87 13.73 -7.69
N LEU A 196 17.18 13.98 -7.85
CA LEU A 196 18.19 13.39 -6.99
C LEU A 196 18.00 13.77 -5.52
N GLU A 197 17.43 14.95 -5.25
CA GLU A 197 17.05 15.36 -3.89
C GLU A 197 15.99 14.45 -3.28
N ALA A 198 14.95 14.11 -4.05
CA ALA A 198 13.89 13.21 -3.61
C ALA A 198 14.44 11.81 -3.29
N VAL A 199 15.32 11.28 -4.15
CA VAL A 199 15.98 9.97 -3.93
C VAL A 199 16.87 10.00 -2.68
N TYR A 200 17.56 11.11 -2.42
CA TYR A 200 18.31 11.27 -1.17
C TYR A 200 17.43 11.26 0.08
N GLU A 201 16.28 11.92 0.02
CA GLU A 201 15.34 11.90 1.13
C GLU A 201 14.80 10.49 1.38
N GLU A 202 14.46 9.78 0.31
CA GLU A 202 14.00 8.41 0.41
C GLU A 202 15.07 7.47 0.99
N TYR A 203 16.32 7.65 0.58
CA TYR A 203 17.44 6.94 1.18
C TYR A 203 17.55 7.24 2.67
N ASN A 204 17.50 8.52 3.07
CA ASN A 204 17.61 8.94 4.48
C ASN A 204 16.43 8.41 5.33
N ILE A 205 15.21 8.39 4.79
CA ILE A 205 14.05 7.76 5.45
C ILE A 205 14.28 6.26 5.61
N GLY A 206 14.78 5.60 4.54
CA GLY A 206 14.97 4.15 4.53
C GLY A 206 16.04 3.66 5.51
N ILE A 207 17.13 4.39 5.73
CA ILE A 207 18.16 3.98 6.70
C ILE A 207 17.69 4.07 8.16
N ALA A 208 16.64 4.85 8.44
CA ALA A 208 16.03 4.90 9.77
C ALA A 208 15.11 3.71 10.09
N GLN A 209 14.79 2.89 9.09
CA GLN A 209 13.90 1.73 9.24
C GLN A 209 14.69 0.46 9.57
N ASP A 210 14.55 -0.03 10.79
CA ASP A 210 15.29 -1.21 11.26
C ASP A 210 14.93 -2.48 10.48
N GLN A 211 13.68 -2.62 10.05
CA GLN A 211 13.23 -3.75 9.24
C GLN A 211 14.04 -3.86 7.93
N ARG A 212 14.32 -2.75 7.28
CA ARG A 212 15.14 -2.72 6.07
C ARG A 212 16.56 -3.23 6.33
N LYS A 213 17.21 -2.77 7.42
CA LYS A 213 18.56 -3.20 7.79
C LYS A 213 18.65 -4.71 7.97
N ILE A 214 17.61 -5.32 8.55
CA ILE A 214 17.56 -6.77 8.75
C ILE A 214 17.49 -7.51 7.43
N PHE A 215 16.58 -7.10 6.52
CA PHE A 215 16.47 -7.77 5.23
C PHE A 215 17.71 -7.58 4.37
N GLU A 216 18.36 -6.43 4.43
CA GLU A 216 19.65 -6.20 3.76
C GLU A 216 20.75 -7.10 4.36
N ALA A 217 20.84 -7.23 5.69
CA ALA A 217 21.80 -8.11 6.34
C ALA A 217 21.54 -9.60 6.05
N LEU A 218 20.27 -10.00 6.05
CA LEU A 218 19.84 -11.36 5.70
C LEU A 218 20.23 -11.68 4.25
N SER A 219 19.88 -10.81 3.31
CA SER A 219 20.18 -10.97 1.89
C SER A 219 21.68 -11.01 1.62
N ALA A 220 22.47 -10.13 2.26
CA ALA A 220 23.92 -10.12 2.15
C ALA A 220 24.58 -11.45 2.58
N LYS A 221 24.01 -12.13 3.57
CA LYS A 221 24.52 -13.44 4.03
C LYS A 221 23.97 -14.61 3.21
N MET A 222 22.72 -14.52 2.74
CA MET A 222 22.11 -15.54 1.89
C MET A 222 22.68 -15.55 0.48
N PHE A 223 23.01 -14.37 -0.07
CA PHE A 223 23.42 -14.17 -1.46
C PHE A 223 24.78 -13.44 -1.58
N PRO A 224 25.85 -13.92 -0.93
CA PRO A 224 27.08 -13.14 -0.77
C PRO A 224 27.86 -12.82 -2.06
N THR A 225 27.55 -13.49 -3.15
CA THR A 225 28.19 -13.32 -4.47
C THR A 225 27.18 -13.03 -5.58
N HIS A 226 25.92 -12.81 -5.22
CA HIS A 226 24.83 -12.52 -6.14
C HIS A 226 24.30 -11.10 -5.88
N PRO A 227 23.82 -10.37 -6.90
CA PRO A 227 23.25 -9.02 -6.70
C PRO A 227 22.15 -8.92 -5.67
N TYR A 228 21.37 -9.97 -5.41
CA TYR A 228 20.37 -9.98 -4.33
C TYR A 228 20.96 -9.68 -2.95
N GLY A 229 22.22 -9.98 -2.71
CA GLY A 229 22.88 -9.68 -1.44
C GLY A 229 24.02 -8.66 -1.52
N THR A 230 24.46 -8.29 -2.74
CA THR A 230 25.58 -7.35 -2.90
C THR A 230 25.11 -5.95 -3.35
N GLN A 231 23.84 -5.80 -3.71
CA GLN A 231 23.24 -4.55 -4.17
C GLN A 231 21.91 -4.33 -3.47
N THR A 232 21.59 -3.07 -3.18
CA THR A 232 20.28 -2.67 -2.66
C THR A 232 19.50 -1.91 -3.73
N THR A 233 18.17 -1.97 -3.70
CA THR A 233 17.33 -1.34 -4.72
C THR A 233 17.54 0.17 -4.82
N ILE A 234 17.71 0.85 -3.70
CA ILE A 234 17.97 2.30 -3.70
C ILE A 234 19.43 2.65 -3.98
N GLY A 235 20.32 1.65 -3.95
CA GLY A 235 21.75 1.85 -4.12
C GLY A 235 22.48 2.22 -2.83
N THR A 236 23.79 2.48 -2.95
CA THR A 236 24.63 2.90 -1.81
C THR A 236 24.71 4.42 -1.75
N GLN A 237 25.01 4.95 -0.55
CA GLN A 237 25.27 6.39 -0.36
C GLN A 237 26.36 6.90 -1.30
N GLU A 238 27.43 6.15 -1.49
CA GLU A 238 28.56 6.48 -2.39
C GLU A 238 28.07 6.63 -3.84
N HIS A 239 27.27 5.69 -4.33
CA HIS A 239 26.79 5.71 -5.70
C HIS A 239 25.76 6.83 -5.93
N LEU A 240 24.87 7.09 -4.97
CA LEU A 240 23.94 8.21 -5.04
C LEU A 240 24.64 9.57 -5.07
N LYS A 241 25.77 9.73 -4.32
CA LYS A 241 26.61 10.94 -4.38
C LYS A 241 27.35 11.11 -5.71
N ASN A 242 27.49 10.04 -6.49
CA ASN A 242 28.25 10.01 -7.73
C ASN A 242 27.45 9.41 -8.89
N PRO A 243 26.23 9.92 -9.18
CA PRO A 243 25.33 9.32 -10.16
C PRO A 243 25.88 9.47 -11.57
N SER A 244 25.54 8.52 -12.47
CA SER A 244 25.88 8.54 -13.88
C SER A 244 24.64 8.59 -14.76
N ILE A 245 24.41 9.69 -15.44
CA ILE A 245 23.33 9.84 -16.42
C ILE A 245 23.57 8.92 -17.63
N THR A 246 24.83 8.76 -18.04
CA THR A 246 25.21 7.87 -19.13
C THR A 246 24.87 6.42 -18.82
N ASN A 247 25.14 5.94 -17.60
CA ASN A 247 24.79 4.58 -17.20
C ASN A 247 23.27 4.37 -17.14
N ILE A 248 22.51 5.35 -16.69
CA ILE A 248 21.03 5.30 -16.68
C ILE A 248 20.50 5.20 -18.13
N LYS A 249 21.02 6.00 -19.07
CA LYS A 249 20.66 5.90 -20.49
C LYS A 249 21.00 4.53 -21.07
N ASN A 250 22.19 3.99 -20.77
CA ASN A 250 22.59 2.66 -21.21
C ASN A 250 21.67 1.57 -20.65
N TYR A 251 21.30 1.68 -19.37
CA TYR A 251 20.35 0.78 -18.71
C TYR A 251 18.97 0.82 -19.38
N PHE A 252 18.43 2.01 -19.64
CA PHE A 252 17.17 2.20 -20.36
C PHE A 252 17.23 1.57 -21.75
N HIS A 253 18.25 1.87 -22.56
CA HIS A 253 18.38 1.34 -23.92
C HIS A 253 18.55 -0.18 -23.96
N ASN A 254 19.16 -0.78 -22.92
CA ASN A 254 19.31 -2.22 -22.86
C ASN A 254 18.01 -2.93 -22.48
N TYR A 255 17.33 -2.47 -21.40
CA TYR A 255 16.27 -3.24 -20.76
C TYR A 255 14.84 -2.80 -21.12
N TYR A 256 14.64 -1.52 -21.47
CA TYR A 256 13.33 -0.98 -21.85
C TYR A 256 13.08 -1.20 -23.34
N CYS A 257 12.78 -2.42 -23.70
CA CYS A 257 12.53 -2.86 -25.08
C CYS A 257 11.37 -3.88 -25.10
N PRO A 258 10.59 -3.97 -26.20
CA PRO A 258 9.35 -4.74 -26.20
C PRO A 258 9.54 -6.22 -25.88
N ASN A 259 10.66 -6.83 -26.28
CA ASN A 259 10.98 -8.23 -25.99
C ASN A 259 11.47 -8.46 -24.54
N ASN A 260 11.41 -7.45 -23.67
CA ASN A 260 11.70 -7.51 -22.23
C ASN A 260 10.57 -6.94 -21.35
N VAL A 261 9.44 -6.59 -21.96
CA VAL A 261 8.31 -5.91 -21.32
C VAL A 261 7.02 -6.69 -21.49
N ALA A 262 6.16 -6.60 -20.49
CA ALA A 262 4.77 -7.05 -20.61
C ALA A 262 3.79 -5.94 -20.21
N ILE A 263 2.66 -5.91 -20.90
CA ILE A 263 1.47 -5.15 -20.50
C ILE A 263 0.46 -6.13 -19.94
N CYS A 264 0.09 -5.97 -18.67
CA CYS A 264 -0.88 -6.78 -17.96
C CYS A 264 -2.10 -5.93 -17.64
N MET A 265 -3.27 -6.31 -18.14
CA MET A 265 -4.50 -5.53 -17.97
C MET A 265 -5.64 -6.39 -17.44
N ALA A 266 -6.38 -5.84 -16.48
CA ALA A 266 -7.63 -6.44 -16.00
C ALA A 266 -8.70 -5.36 -15.89
N GLY A 267 -9.92 -5.66 -16.36
CA GLY A 267 -11.02 -4.70 -16.30
C GLY A 267 -12.04 -4.85 -17.41
N ASP A 268 -12.78 -3.78 -17.65
CA ASP A 268 -13.89 -3.73 -18.59
C ASP A 268 -13.42 -3.30 -19.99
N PHE A 269 -13.17 -4.26 -20.84
CA PHE A 269 -12.74 -4.01 -22.22
C PHE A 269 -13.04 -5.19 -23.16
N ASP A 270 -13.03 -4.91 -24.46
CA ASP A 270 -12.98 -5.92 -25.51
C ASP A 270 -11.50 -6.24 -25.83
N PRO A 271 -11.05 -7.50 -25.66
CA PRO A 271 -9.66 -7.88 -25.90
C PRO A 271 -9.18 -7.63 -27.32
N ASP A 272 -10.04 -7.82 -28.32
CA ASP A 272 -9.68 -7.62 -29.74
C ASP A 272 -9.45 -6.14 -30.05
N GLU A 273 -10.24 -5.25 -29.42
CA GLU A 273 -10.07 -3.81 -29.52
C GLU A 273 -8.77 -3.36 -28.84
N VAL A 274 -8.53 -3.83 -27.60
CA VAL A 274 -7.31 -3.49 -26.85
C VAL A 274 -6.06 -3.93 -27.58
N ILE A 275 -6.01 -5.15 -28.13
CA ILE A 275 -4.87 -5.63 -28.89
C ILE A 275 -4.64 -4.78 -30.16
N ALA A 276 -5.70 -4.37 -30.86
CA ALA A 276 -5.58 -3.49 -32.01
C ALA A 276 -5.02 -2.10 -31.63
N ILE A 277 -5.42 -1.56 -30.50
CA ILE A 277 -4.89 -0.31 -29.94
C ILE A 277 -3.41 -0.45 -29.57
N LEU A 278 -3.07 -1.51 -28.85
CA LEU A 278 -1.68 -1.74 -28.43
C LEU A 278 -0.74 -1.98 -29.61
N GLU A 279 -1.16 -2.77 -30.63
CA GLU A 279 -0.36 -2.95 -31.85
C GLU A 279 -0.17 -1.63 -32.61
N ARG A 280 -1.20 -0.76 -32.65
CA ARG A 280 -1.13 0.57 -33.28
C ARG A 280 -0.07 1.46 -32.64
N HIS A 281 -0.01 1.53 -31.32
CA HIS A 281 0.84 2.46 -30.59
C HIS A 281 2.21 1.88 -30.24
N PHE A 282 2.30 0.60 -29.91
CA PHE A 282 3.54 -0.07 -29.49
C PHE A 282 4.21 -0.87 -30.60
N GLY A 283 3.50 -1.21 -31.69
CA GLY A 283 4.03 -2.10 -32.74
C GLY A 283 5.29 -1.58 -33.43
N SER A 284 5.51 -0.26 -33.47
CA SER A 284 6.72 0.37 -33.99
C SER A 284 7.91 0.33 -33.04
N TRP A 285 7.71 0.02 -31.77
CA TRP A 285 8.76 -0.08 -30.77
C TRP A 285 9.71 -1.22 -31.11
N LYS A 286 11.00 -0.91 -31.24
CA LYS A 286 11.98 -1.85 -31.77
C LYS A 286 12.51 -2.78 -30.67
N PRO A 287 12.53 -4.10 -30.91
CA PRO A 287 13.13 -5.05 -29.99
C PRO A 287 14.64 -4.89 -29.92
N ASN A 288 15.22 -5.18 -28.76
CA ASN A 288 16.66 -5.28 -28.59
C ASN A 288 17.09 -6.74 -28.82
N ASN A 289 17.62 -7.02 -30.02
CA ASN A 289 18.10 -8.36 -30.36
C ASN A 289 19.43 -8.73 -29.66
N ASN A 290 20.12 -7.74 -29.08
CA ASN A 290 21.34 -7.91 -28.30
C ASN A 290 21.15 -7.65 -26.82
N LEU A 291 19.91 -7.90 -26.32
CA LEU A 291 19.54 -7.73 -24.91
C LEU A 291 20.55 -8.44 -24.01
N TYR A 292 21.35 -7.66 -23.30
CA TYR A 292 22.30 -8.19 -22.33
C TYR A 292 21.56 -8.62 -21.05
N ARG A 293 21.71 -9.89 -20.70
CA ARG A 293 21.25 -10.44 -19.42
C ARG A 293 22.47 -10.97 -18.67
N PRO A 294 22.83 -10.40 -17.51
CA PRO A 294 23.95 -10.90 -16.73
C PRO A 294 23.66 -12.34 -16.25
N GLU A 295 24.66 -13.19 -16.37
CA GLU A 295 24.65 -14.54 -15.80
C GLU A 295 25.47 -14.53 -14.51
N PHE A 296 24.92 -15.08 -13.45
CA PHE A 296 25.57 -15.12 -12.14
C PHE A 296 26.04 -16.53 -11.84
N ALA A 297 27.24 -16.66 -11.25
CA ALA A 297 27.73 -17.96 -10.81
C ALA A 297 26.84 -18.50 -9.67
N PRO A 298 26.56 -19.82 -9.67
CA PRO A 298 25.79 -20.44 -8.59
C PRO A 298 26.43 -20.17 -7.21
N ILE A 299 25.57 -19.81 -6.26
CA ILE A 299 26.01 -19.54 -4.88
C ILE A 299 26.26 -20.88 -4.18
N LYS A 300 27.38 -20.96 -3.43
CA LYS A 300 27.68 -22.17 -2.63
C LYS A 300 26.56 -22.46 -1.61
N PRO A 301 26.22 -23.73 -1.38
CA PRO A 301 25.27 -24.11 -0.32
C PRO A 301 25.72 -23.62 1.06
N ILE A 302 24.74 -23.21 1.88
CA ILE A 302 24.98 -22.97 3.30
C ILE A 302 25.05 -24.34 4.00
N THR A 303 26.14 -24.61 4.71
CA THR A 303 26.40 -25.90 5.36
C THR A 303 26.58 -25.80 6.87
N ALA A 304 26.52 -24.58 7.41
CA ALA A 304 26.48 -24.26 8.83
C ALA A 304 25.63 -23.01 9.02
N PRO A 305 24.94 -22.83 10.15
CA PRO A 305 24.18 -21.60 10.43
C PRO A 305 25.09 -20.38 10.32
N ILE A 306 24.57 -19.31 9.74
CA ILE A 306 25.27 -18.03 9.62
C ILE A 306 24.52 -17.03 10.49
N ASP A 307 25.07 -16.69 11.63
CA ASP A 307 24.50 -15.71 12.55
C ASP A 307 25.08 -14.32 12.29
N THR A 308 24.23 -13.29 12.35
CA THR A 308 24.64 -11.89 12.29
C THR A 308 23.73 -11.02 13.16
N THR A 309 24.16 -9.83 13.50
CA THR A 309 23.42 -8.90 14.36
C THR A 309 23.29 -7.54 13.67
N VAL A 310 22.10 -6.97 13.80
CA VAL A 310 21.78 -5.60 13.37
C VAL A 310 21.35 -4.81 14.61
N ILE A 311 21.77 -3.56 14.69
CA ILE A 311 21.42 -2.65 15.79
C ILE A 311 20.54 -1.54 15.26
N GLY A 312 19.48 -1.19 16.01
CA GLY A 312 18.57 -0.10 15.69
C GLY A 312 17.64 0.23 16.85
N GLN A 313 16.90 1.32 16.72
CA GLN A 313 16.12 1.89 17.83
C GLN A 313 14.83 1.13 18.12
N GLU A 314 14.22 0.49 17.10
CA GLU A 314 12.92 -0.18 17.24
C GLU A 314 13.01 -1.48 18.05
N ALA A 315 11.86 -2.09 18.33
CA ALA A 315 11.76 -3.34 19.09
C ALA A 315 12.60 -4.48 18.51
N GLU A 316 13.09 -5.36 19.39
CA GLU A 316 13.92 -6.50 19.00
C GLU A 316 13.12 -7.58 18.27
N PHE A 317 13.75 -8.25 17.30
CA PHE A 317 13.22 -9.45 16.66
C PHE A 317 14.32 -10.30 16.01
N VAL A 318 14.01 -11.55 15.68
CA VAL A 318 14.90 -12.47 14.98
C VAL A 318 14.29 -12.89 13.64
N ALA A 319 15.13 -12.95 12.60
CA ALA A 319 14.76 -13.43 11.27
C ALA A 319 15.63 -14.60 10.86
N LEU A 320 15.00 -15.71 10.43
CA LEU A 320 15.68 -16.87 9.88
C LEU A 320 15.32 -17.02 8.41
N GLY A 321 16.29 -17.38 7.56
CA GLY A 321 16.05 -17.52 6.11
C GLY A 321 16.72 -18.77 5.52
N TRP A 322 15.98 -19.46 4.66
CA TRP A 322 16.43 -20.59 3.84
C TRP A 322 16.34 -20.22 2.37
N ARG A 323 17.36 -20.58 1.59
CA ARG A 323 17.42 -20.31 0.15
C ARG A 323 16.91 -21.51 -0.64
N PHE A 324 16.13 -21.22 -1.68
CA PHE A 324 15.51 -22.18 -2.61
C PHE A 324 15.86 -21.87 -4.06
N ASP A 325 15.37 -22.72 -4.96
CA ASP A 325 15.52 -22.57 -6.41
C ASP A 325 14.79 -21.32 -6.94
N ALA A 326 14.98 -21.02 -8.23
CA ALA A 326 14.33 -19.96 -8.95
C ALA A 326 12.78 -20.03 -8.86
N GLY A 327 12.12 -18.88 -8.95
CA GLY A 327 10.66 -18.74 -8.80
C GLY A 327 9.81 -19.55 -9.79
N ASN A 328 10.37 -19.96 -10.94
CA ASN A 328 9.71 -20.83 -11.91
C ASN A 328 9.86 -22.35 -11.62
N SER A 329 10.60 -22.72 -10.58
CA SER A 329 10.75 -24.12 -10.18
C SER A 329 9.47 -24.66 -9.53
N LEU A 330 9.06 -25.88 -9.88
CA LEU A 330 7.94 -26.55 -9.22
C LEU A 330 8.14 -26.80 -7.72
N GLN A 331 9.39 -26.72 -7.25
CA GLN A 331 9.74 -26.77 -5.82
C GLN A 331 9.06 -25.65 -5.03
N ILE A 332 8.81 -24.51 -5.68
CA ILE A 332 8.21 -23.33 -5.07
C ILE A 332 6.78 -23.58 -4.62
N ASP A 333 6.01 -24.38 -5.35
CA ASP A 333 4.67 -24.78 -4.91
C ASP A 333 4.69 -25.46 -3.53
N THR A 334 5.70 -26.33 -3.31
CA THR A 334 5.86 -27.01 -2.02
C THR A 334 6.36 -26.07 -0.93
N MET A 335 7.28 -25.15 -1.27
CA MET A 335 7.76 -24.11 -0.35
C MET A 335 6.60 -23.23 0.14
N ASN A 336 5.71 -22.81 -0.75
CA ASN A 336 4.54 -22.01 -0.40
C ASN A 336 3.57 -22.75 0.51
N VAL A 337 3.27 -24.02 0.20
CA VAL A 337 2.43 -24.86 1.08
C VAL A 337 3.07 -25.01 2.46
N VAL A 338 4.38 -25.20 2.51
CA VAL A 338 5.13 -25.31 3.78
C VAL A 338 5.09 -24.02 4.59
N ALA A 339 5.24 -22.88 3.93
CA ALA A 339 5.10 -21.57 4.60
C ALA A 339 3.73 -21.43 5.27
N GLU A 340 2.65 -21.75 4.53
CA GLU A 340 1.27 -21.73 5.02
C GLU A 340 1.02 -22.79 6.12
N MET A 341 1.62 -23.95 6.04
CA MET A 341 1.52 -24.96 7.10
C MET A 341 2.25 -24.55 8.38
N LEU A 342 3.29 -23.74 8.26
CA LEU A 342 3.98 -23.14 9.40
C LEU A 342 3.18 -21.96 9.98
N SER A 343 2.72 -21.05 9.14
CA SER A 343 1.96 -19.86 9.58
C SER A 343 0.98 -19.42 8.51
N ASN A 344 -0.30 -19.42 8.84
CA ASN A 344 -1.41 -18.94 8.01
C ASN A 344 -2.33 -17.98 8.78
N GLY A 345 -1.88 -17.53 9.96
CA GLY A 345 -2.62 -16.61 10.84
C GLY A 345 -3.69 -17.29 11.71
N THR A 346 -3.98 -18.59 11.51
CA THR A 346 -5.07 -19.27 12.22
C THR A 346 -4.67 -20.65 12.77
N ALA A 347 -4.21 -21.56 11.90
CA ALA A 347 -4.03 -22.97 12.23
C ALA A 347 -2.67 -23.54 11.81
N GLY A 348 -1.71 -22.69 11.43
CA GLY A 348 -0.33 -23.12 11.19
C GLY A 348 0.37 -23.59 12.47
N LEU A 349 1.47 -24.30 12.33
CA LEU A 349 2.22 -24.83 13.49
C LEU A 349 2.69 -23.70 14.41
N ILE A 350 3.24 -22.62 13.85
CA ILE A 350 3.65 -21.42 14.60
C ILE A 350 2.43 -20.76 15.25
N ASP A 351 1.33 -20.64 14.51
CA ASP A 351 0.10 -19.99 15.00
C ASP A 351 -0.45 -20.71 16.24
N LEU A 352 -0.55 -22.03 16.18
CA LEU A 352 -1.13 -22.85 17.27
C LEU A 352 -0.17 -23.10 18.43
N ASN A 353 1.13 -23.20 18.19
CA ASN A 353 2.10 -23.61 19.20
C ASN A 353 2.87 -22.47 19.84
N LEU A 354 2.99 -21.32 19.15
CA LEU A 354 3.74 -20.15 19.62
C LEU A 354 2.84 -18.94 19.82
N ASN A 355 2.06 -18.53 18.80
CA ASN A 355 1.25 -17.31 18.86
C ASN A 355 0.03 -17.47 19.78
N GLN A 356 -0.75 -18.52 19.62
CA GLN A 356 -1.95 -18.74 20.43
C GLN A 356 -1.65 -18.88 21.94
N PRO A 357 -0.63 -19.66 22.40
CA PRO A 357 -0.27 -19.73 23.81
C PRO A 357 0.60 -18.54 24.27
N LEU A 358 0.86 -17.56 23.41
CA LEU A 358 1.68 -16.36 23.68
C LEU A 358 3.09 -16.73 24.20
N LYS A 359 3.72 -17.74 23.61
CA LYS A 359 5.12 -18.08 23.90
C LYS A 359 6.11 -17.10 23.32
N VAL A 360 5.66 -16.29 22.40
CA VAL A 360 6.33 -15.14 21.78
C VAL A 360 5.31 -14.01 21.60
N MET A 361 5.74 -12.78 21.40
CA MET A 361 4.85 -11.67 21.06
C MET A 361 4.15 -11.88 19.72
N GLY A 362 4.85 -12.50 18.80
CA GLY A 362 4.37 -12.85 17.47
C GLY A 362 5.44 -13.61 16.71
N ALA A 363 5.02 -14.52 15.85
CA ALA A 363 5.90 -15.20 14.93
C ALA A 363 5.14 -15.58 13.66
N GLY A 364 5.87 -15.70 12.56
CA GLY A 364 5.28 -16.05 11.26
C GLY A 364 6.29 -16.65 10.31
N ALA A 365 5.76 -17.24 9.23
CA ALA A 365 6.53 -17.77 8.11
C ALA A 365 5.94 -17.24 6.81
N TYR A 366 6.79 -16.89 5.85
CA TYR A 366 6.39 -16.50 4.51
C TYR A 366 7.46 -16.81 3.48
N SER A 367 7.05 -16.94 2.24
CA SER A 367 7.92 -17.18 1.09
C SER A 367 8.11 -15.91 0.28
N ASP A 368 9.30 -15.76 -0.31
CA ASP A 368 9.61 -14.71 -1.28
C ASP A 368 10.14 -15.37 -2.56
N GLU A 369 9.37 -15.21 -3.65
CA GLU A 369 9.65 -15.81 -4.96
C GLU A 369 10.38 -14.80 -5.83
N MET A 370 11.64 -15.09 -6.19
CA MET A 370 12.46 -14.23 -7.04
C MET A 370 12.92 -14.99 -8.30
N THR A 371 13.41 -14.26 -9.29
CA THR A 371 13.74 -14.83 -10.61
C THR A 371 14.86 -15.90 -10.56
N ASP A 372 15.93 -15.66 -9.80
CA ASP A 372 17.10 -16.59 -9.79
C ASP A 372 17.12 -17.52 -8.57
N TYR A 373 16.55 -17.09 -7.44
CA TYR A 373 16.43 -17.82 -6.20
C TYR A 373 15.14 -17.41 -5.50
N SER A 374 14.69 -18.22 -4.54
CA SER A 374 13.57 -17.88 -3.64
C SER A 374 13.99 -18.08 -2.19
N MET A 375 13.20 -17.56 -1.26
CA MET A 375 13.46 -17.65 0.17
C MET A 375 12.23 -18.13 0.92
N LEU A 376 12.44 -18.97 1.95
CA LEU A 376 11.48 -19.13 3.04
C LEU A 376 12.04 -18.41 4.26
N LEU A 377 11.23 -17.56 4.87
CA LEU A 377 11.59 -16.70 5.98
C LEU A 377 10.73 -17.01 7.19
N LEU A 378 11.34 -17.06 8.39
CA LEU A 378 10.66 -17.12 9.66
C LEU A 378 11.04 -15.90 10.47
N LEU A 379 10.03 -15.21 11.02
CA LEU A 379 10.22 -14.07 11.92
C LEU A 379 9.70 -14.41 13.30
N GLY A 380 10.34 -13.84 14.34
CA GLY A 380 9.87 -14.00 15.71
C GLY A 380 10.21 -12.80 16.59
N TYR A 381 9.23 -12.37 17.37
CA TYR A 381 9.29 -11.23 18.27
C TYR A 381 9.26 -11.72 19.72
N PRO A 382 10.22 -11.35 20.57
CA PRO A 382 10.33 -11.86 21.93
C PRO A 382 9.27 -11.29 22.87
N ASN A 383 8.86 -12.08 23.85
CA ASN A 383 8.16 -11.56 25.02
C ASN A 383 9.11 -10.72 25.90
N GLU A 384 8.58 -10.01 26.88
CA GLU A 384 9.37 -9.26 27.86
C GLU A 384 10.36 -10.19 28.58
N GLY A 385 11.65 -9.83 28.55
CA GLY A 385 12.73 -10.62 29.15
C GLY A 385 13.13 -11.89 28.41
N GLN A 386 12.49 -12.23 27.29
CA GLN A 386 12.85 -13.36 26.45
C GLN A 386 14.01 -12.99 25.53
N THR A 387 14.99 -13.87 25.37
CA THR A 387 16.10 -13.65 24.46
C THR A 387 15.74 -14.01 23.01
N LEU A 388 16.41 -13.38 22.05
CA LEU A 388 16.21 -13.70 20.63
C LEU A 388 16.66 -15.13 20.29
N GLU A 389 17.64 -15.64 21.01
CA GLU A 389 18.11 -17.02 20.92
C GLU A 389 17.02 -18.02 21.34
N GLU A 390 16.26 -17.73 22.41
CA GLU A 390 15.11 -18.56 22.83
C GLU A 390 14.01 -18.54 21.76
N VAL A 391 13.73 -17.37 21.16
CA VAL A 391 12.74 -17.27 20.06
C VAL A 391 13.20 -18.07 18.85
N ARG A 392 14.48 -18.00 18.47
CA ARG A 392 15.06 -18.83 17.41
C ARG A 392 14.84 -20.31 17.66
N GLU A 393 15.15 -20.81 18.87
CA GLU A 393 14.98 -22.24 19.22
C GLU A 393 13.50 -22.66 19.16
N LEU A 394 12.56 -21.78 19.54
CA LEU A 394 11.13 -22.04 19.40
C LEU A 394 10.73 -22.17 17.92
N LEU A 395 11.21 -21.31 17.04
CA LEU A 395 10.95 -21.38 15.59
C LEU A 395 11.53 -22.66 14.97
N LEU A 396 12.79 -22.99 15.30
CA LEU A 396 13.42 -24.24 14.85
C LEU A 396 12.70 -25.49 15.38
N GLY A 397 12.12 -25.40 16.58
CA GLY A 397 11.27 -26.45 17.16
C GLY A 397 10.02 -26.73 16.32
N GLU A 398 9.39 -25.71 15.71
CA GLU A 398 8.25 -25.91 14.81
C GLU A 398 8.67 -26.58 13.48
N LEU A 399 9.84 -26.22 12.95
CA LEU A 399 10.42 -26.92 11.79
C LEU A 399 10.74 -28.38 12.12
N ALA A 400 11.22 -28.67 13.32
CA ALA A 400 11.47 -30.06 13.76
C ALA A 400 10.16 -30.88 13.81
N LYS A 401 9.04 -30.28 14.24
CA LYS A 401 7.72 -30.93 14.20
C LYS A 401 7.29 -31.19 12.75
N LEU A 402 7.47 -30.23 11.85
CA LEU A 402 7.17 -30.40 10.43
C LEU A 402 7.99 -31.56 9.82
N ARG A 403 9.31 -31.59 10.07
CA ARG A 403 10.19 -32.69 9.63
C ARG A 403 9.82 -34.07 10.18
N ALA A 404 9.30 -34.12 11.41
CA ALA A 404 8.82 -35.33 12.02
C ALA A 404 7.41 -35.76 11.58
N GLY A 405 6.70 -34.93 10.79
CA GLY A 405 5.32 -35.18 10.42
C GLY A 405 4.33 -35.00 11.58
N ASN A 406 4.72 -34.28 12.64
CA ASN A 406 3.91 -34.05 13.83
C ASN A 406 2.98 -32.85 13.64
N PHE A 407 2.02 -32.99 12.73
CA PHE A 407 0.96 -32.04 12.45
C PHE A 407 -0.33 -32.77 12.07
N ASP A 408 -1.45 -32.06 12.18
CA ASP A 408 -2.78 -32.58 11.87
C ASP A 408 -2.83 -33.06 10.40
N ASP A 409 -3.39 -34.21 10.15
CA ASP A 409 -3.49 -34.80 8.80
C ASP A 409 -4.41 -33.96 7.89
N ASP A 410 -5.37 -33.21 8.47
CA ASP A 410 -6.28 -32.32 7.73
C ASP A 410 -5.61 -30.94 7.42
N LEU A 411 -4.46 -30.60 8.01
CA LEU A 411 -3.84 -29.28 7.83
C LEU A 411 -3.51 -29.00 6.37
N LEU A 412 -2.89 -29.93 5.66
CA LEU A 412 -2.53 -29.75 4.25
C LEU A 412 -3.78 -29.50 3.37
N VAL A 413 -4.83 -30.28 3.56
CA VAL A 413 -6.08 -30.11 2.80
C VAL A 413 -6.73 -28.77 3.14
N SER A 414 -6.69 -28.36 4.41
CA SER A 414 -7.23 -27.08 4.84
C SER A 414 -6.45 -25.89 4.25
N VAL A 415 -5.11 -25.95 4.21
CA VAL A 415 -4.26 -24.95 3.55
C VAL A 415 -4.67 -24.79 2.08
N VAL A 416 -4.78 -25.88 1.34
CA VAL A 416 -5.16 -25.84 -0.09
C VAL A 416 -6.56 -25.25 -0.28
N ASN A 417 -7.52 -25.61 0.58
CA ASN A 417 -8.88 -25.07 0.48
C ASN A 417 -8.93 -23.56 0.80
N ASN A 418 -8.16 -23.10 1.78
CA ASN A 418 -8.04 -21.68 2.09
C ASN A 418 -7.33 -20.92 0.96
N ASN A 419 -6.28 -21.48 0.35
CA ASN A 419 -5.65 -20.90 -0.83
C ASN A 419 -6.63 -20.74 -2.00
N LYS A 420 -7.51 -21.73 -2.24
CA LYS A 420 -8.59 -21.61 -3.23
C LYS A 420 -9.55 -20.48 -2.87
N LEU A 421 -9.94 -20.36 -1.61
CA LEU A 421 -10.79 -19.28 -1.12
C LEU A 421 -10.14 -17.90 -1.33
N GLN A 422 -8.86 -17.74 -0.94
CA GLN A 422 -8.14 -16.49 -1.15
C GLN A 422 -7.99 -16.15 -2.63
N TYR A 423 -7.72 -17.15 -3.46
CA TYR A 423 -7.67 -16.98 -4.90
C TYR A 423 -9.02 -16.46 -5.46
N LEU A 424 -10.14 -17.07 -5.07
CA LEU A 424 -11.47 -16.62 -5.48
C LEU A 424 -11.75 -15.17 -5.03
N ARG A 425 -11.37 -14.81 -3.80
CA ARG A 425 -11.49 -13.42 -3.32
C ARG A 425 -10.64 -12.45 -4.14
N ALA A 426 -9.44 -12.85 -4.53
CA ALA A 426 -8.54 -12.03 -5.33
C ALA A 426 -9.08 -11.77 -6.75
N LEU A 427 -9.86 -12.69 -7.32
CA LEU A 427 -10.46 -12.52 -8.66
C LEU A 427 -11.41 -11.31 -8.76
N ASP A 428 -11.93 -10.81 -7.67
CA ASP A 428 -12.77 -9.61 -7.64
C ASP A 428 -12.00 -8.31 -7.83
N ASN A 429 -10.68 -8.34 -7.63
CA ASN A 429 -9.83 -7.18 -7.64
C ASN A 429 -8.93 -7.16 -8.89
N ASN A 430 -9.13 -6.16 -9.77
CA ASN A 430 -8.34 -6.02 -10.98
C ASN A 430 -6.85 -5.90 -10.72
N ARG A 431 -6.45 -5.21 -9.62
CA ARG A 431 -5.04 -5.08 -9.23
C ARG A 431 -4.44 -6.43 -8.81
N ALA A 432 -5.20 -7.27 -8.11
CA ALA A 432 -4.73 -8.62 -7.75
C ALA A 432 -4.57 -9.50 -9.01
N ARG A 433 -5.52 -9.41 -9.96
CA ARG A 433 -5.40 -10.09 -11.27
C ARG A 433 -4.14 -9.66 -12.01
N THR A 434 -3.91 -8.34 -12.17
CA THR A 434 -2.72 -7.83 -12.88
C THR A 434 -1.42 -8.16 -12.17
N SER A 435 -1.39 -8.13 -10.83
CA SER A 435 -0.19 -8.49 -10.05
C SER A 435 0.20 -9.96 -10.27
N GLN A 436 -0.77 -10.87 -10.34
CA GLN A 436 -0.51 -12.28 -10.62
C GLN A 436 0.09 -12.49 -12.02
N LEU A 437 -0.43 -11.77 -13.03
CA LEU A 437 0.11 -11.79 -14.39
C LEU A 437 1.54 -11.23 -14.45
N VAL A 438 1.80 -10.13 -13.73
CA VAL A 438 3.15 -9.55 -13.60
C VAL A 438 4.13 -10.54 -12.97
N ASN A 439 3.75 -11.17 -11.85
CA ASN A 439 4.61 -12.12 -11.15
C ASN A 439 4.95 -13.33 -12.04
N ALA A 440 3.97 -13.89 -12.74
CA ALA A 440 4.21 -14.97 -13.69
C ALA A 440 5.17 -14.54 -14.82
N PHE A 441 4.97 -13.33 -15.38
CA PHE A 441 5.87 -12.80 -16.40
C PHE A 441 7.29 -12.61 -15.87
N ILE A 442 7.47 -11.95 -14.74
CA ILE A 442 8.80 -11.61 -14.19
C ILE A 442 9.59 -12.88 -13.83
N ASN A 443 8.95 -13.84 -13.14
CA ASN A 443 9.58 -15.08 -12.72
C ASN A 443 9.68 -16.14 -13.82
N HIS A 444 9.37 -15.79 -15.06
CA HIS A 444 9.41 -16.75 -16.20
C HIS A 444 8.52 -17.98 -15.99
N VAL A 445 7.42 -17.84 -15.25
CA VAL A 445 6.42 -18.89 -15.08
C VAL A 445 5.50 -18.90 -16.30
N ASP A 446 5.33 -20.06 -16.93
CA ASP A 446 4.33 -20.24 -17.98
C ASP A 446 2.91 -20.11 -17.39
N TRP A 447 1.99 -19.43 -18.11
CA TRP A 447 0.66 -19.20 -17.59
C TRP A 447 -0.12 -20.49 -17.31
N ALA A 448 0.12 -21.54 -18.11
CA ALA A 448 -0.47 -22.85 -17.84
C ALA A 448 0.08 -23.49 -16.54
N GLN A 449 1.35 -23.23 -16.22
CA GLN A 449 1.94 -23.65 -14.95
C GLN A 449 1.27 -22.90 -13.79
N GLU A 450 1.07 -21.60 -13.91
CA GLU A 450 0.42 -20.80 -12.86
C GLU A 450 -1.05 -21.25 -12.63
N VAL A 451 -1.84 -21.40 -13.69
CA VAL A 451 -3.22 -21.91 -13.59
C VAL A 451 -3.31 -23.28 -12.92
N GLY A 452 -2.35 -24.16 -13.19
CA GLY A 452 -2.28 -25.50 -12.57
C GLY A 452 -1.71 -25.53 -11.15
N LYS A 453 -1.30 -24.39 -10.57
CA LYS A 453 -0.63 -24.33 -9.24
C LYS A 453 -1.50 -24.93 -8.13
N LEU A 454 -2.75 -24.51 -8.01
CA LEU A 454 -3.67 -25.03 -6.98
C LEU A 454 -3.93 -26.53 -7.10
N ASP A 455 -4.04 -27.06 -8.33
CA ASP A 455 -4.23 -28.50 -8.55
C ASP A 455 -2.99 -29.32 -8.16
N ARG A 456 -1.78 -28.80 -8.45
CA ARG A 456 -0.53 -29.41 -8.00
C ARG A 456 -0.42 -29.41 -6.48
N MET A 457 -0.77 -28.31 -5.82
CA MET A 457 -0.82 -28.20 -4.36
C MET A 457 -1.84 -29.20 -3.76
N ALA A 458 -3.02 -29.33 -4.37
CA ALA A 458 -4.06 -30.28 -3.95
C ALA A 458 -3.63 -31.74 -4.11
N GLY A 459 -2.73 -32.03 -5.03
CA GLY A 459 -2.14 -33.37 -5.23
C GLY A 459 -1.01 -33.75 -4.28
N MET A 460 -0.55 -32.82 -3.42
CA MET A 460 0.53 -33.06 -2.48
C MET A 460 0.11 -34.00 -1.35
N THR A 461 1.05 -34.81 -0.86
CA THR A 461 0.86 -35.71 0.25
C THR A 461 1.70 -35.30 1.46
N LYS A 462 1.28 -35.71 2.67
CA LYS A 462 2.03 -35.48 3.90
C LYS A 462 3.47 -35.96 3.77
N ASN A 463 3.74 -37.13 3.17
CA ASN A 463 5.10 -37.63 2.98
C ASN A 463 5.94 -36.70 2.11
N GLN A 464 5.39 -36.13 1.05
CA GLN A 464 6.12 -35.19 0.20
C GLN A 464 6.52 -33.92 0.97
N ILE A 465 5.62 -33.39 1.82
CA ILE A 465 5.92 -32.25 2.70
C ILE A 465 7.03 -32.59 3.70
N VAL A 466 6.93 -33.74 4.36
CA VAL A 466 7.95 -34.20 5.31
C VAL A 466 9.31 -34.41 4.62
N ASP A 467 9.32 -35.06 3.46
CA ASP A 467 10.54 -35.29 2.67
C ASP A 467 11.16 -33.97 2.21
N PHE A 468 10.34 -32.98 1.79
CA PHE A 468 10.78 -31.65 1.43
C PHE A 468 11.44 -30.95 2.63
N ALA A 469 10.76 -30.92 3.78
CA ALA A 469 11.29 -30.29 4.98
C ALA A 469 12.61 -30.94 5.45
N ASN A 470 12.72 -32.24 5.38
CA ASN A 470 13.95 -32.99 5.75
C ASN A 470 15.11 -32.80 4.76
N ARG A 471 14.84 -32.36 3.52
CA ARG A 471 15.90 -32.08 2.55
C ARG A 471 16.33 -30.61 2.56
N HIS A 472 15.41 -29.70 2.83
CA HIS A 472 15.64 -28.27 2.57
C HIS A 472 15.64 -27.39 3.82
N LEU A 473 14.94 -27.78 4.89
CA LEU A 473 14.81 -26.98 6.11
C LEU A 473 15.59 -27.63 7.26
N LEU A 474 16.93 -27.66 7.14
CA LEU A 474 17.82 -28.26 8.10
C LEU A 474 18.26 -27.27 9.18
N ASP A 475 18.77 -27.77 10.30
CA ASP A 475 19.29 -26.93 11.39
C ASP A 475 20.69 -26.36 11.12
N ASN A 476 21.24 -26.57 9.92
CA ASN A 476 22.58 -26.14 9.53
C ASN A 476 22.67 -25.41 8.18
N ASN A 477 21.54 -25.09 7.53
CA ASN A 477 21.57 -24.50 6.19
C ASN A 477 20.78 -23.20 6.08
N PHE A 478 20.81 -22.39 7.14
CA PHE A 478 20.06 -21.11 7.20
C PHE A 478 20.93 -19.95 7.64
N VAL A 479 20.42 -18.73 7.40
CA VAL A 479 20.94 -17.49 7.95
C VAL A 479 20.02 -17.04 9.07
N CYS A 480 20.62 -16.55 10.17
CA CYS A 480 19.89 -15.95 11.30
C CYS A 480 20.39 -14.51 11.51
N VAL A 481 19.45 -13.57 11.54
CA VAL A 481 19.71 -12.17 11.85
C VAL A 481 19.03 -11.80 13.15
N TYR A 482 19.80 -11.37 14.13
CA TYR A 482 19.32 -10.83 15.39
C TYR A 482 19.24 -9.32 15.31
N LYS A 483 18.05 -8.73 15.35
CA LYS A 483 17.89 -7.30 15.50
C LYS A 483 17.84 -6.97 16.99
N ARG A 484 18.82 -6.22 17.45
CA ARG A 484 18.91 -5.79 18.85
C ARG A 484 18.66 -4.30 18.96
N MET A 485 18.01 -3.90 20.05
CA MET A 485 17.77 -2.50 20.35
C MET A 485 19.08 -1.79 20.72
N GLY A 486 19.29 -0.60 20.17
CA GLY A 486 20.47 0.23 20.43
C GLY A 486 20.63 1.36 19.41
N VAL A 487 21.67 2.17 19.62
CA VAL A 487 21.99 3.28 18.70
C VAL A 487 22.98 2.78 17.64
N ASP A 488 22.59 2.88 16.37
CA ASP A 488 23.49 2.60 15.26
C ASP A 488 24.38 3.82 14.99
N THR A 489 25.65 3.74 15.36
CA THR A 489 26.64 4.80 15.16
C THR A 489 27.29 4.77 13.76
N THR A 490 26.96 3.78 12.94
CA THR A 490 27.52 3.62 11.59
C THR A 490 26.74 4.36 10.53
N GLU A 491 25.51 4.75 10.84
CA GLU A 491 24.65 5.50 9.93
C GLU A 491 25.19 6.91 9.68
N LYS A 492 25.23 7.29 8.43
CA LYS A 492 25.60 8.64 8.01
C LYS A 492 24.57 9.20 7.07
N LYS A 493 24.03 10.37 7.42
CA LYS A 493 23.20 11.15 6.51
C LYS A 493 23.99 11.53 5.25
N ILE A 494 23.33 11.55 4.10
CA ILE A 494 23.93 12.16 2.90
C ILE A 494 23.97 13.67 3.12
N ASP A 495 25.17 14.20 3.17
CA ASP A 495 25.43 15.64 3.21
C ASP A 495 25.69 16.13 1.78
N LYS A 496 24.99 17.19 1.39
CA LYS A 496 25.02 17.73 0.02
C LYS A 496 24.84 19.25 0.02
N PRO A 497 25.35 19.95 -1.02
CA PRO A 497 25.07 21.37 -1.20
C PRO A 497 23.58 21.59 -1.51
N ALA A 498 23.03 22.73 -1.11
CA ALA A 498 21.68 23.14 -1.46
C ALA A 498 21.54 23.38 -2.98
N ILE A 499 20.37 23.07 -3.52
CA ILE A 499 19.99 23.36 -4.91
C ILE A 499 19.19 24.65 -5.02
N THR A 500 19.20 25.26 -6.18
CA THR A 500 18.35 26.42 -6.47
C THR A 500 16.95 25.95 -6.89
N PRO A 501 15.86 26.48 -6.31
CA PRO A 501 14.48 26.14 -6.69
C PRO A 501 14.23 26.39 -8.18
N ILE A 502 13.50 25.48 -8.84
CA ILE A 502 13.14 25.59 -10.26
C ILE A 502 11.73 26.18 -10.44
N PRO A 503 11.43 26.84 -11.57
CA PRO A 503 10.08 27.34 -11.85
C PRO A 503 9.10 26.18 -12.05
N THR A 504 7.90 26.27 -11.47
CA THR A 504 6.84 25.25 -11.63
C THR A 504 6.22 25.24 -13.04
N ASN A 505 6.33 26.33 -13.80
CA ASN A 505 5.74 26.49 -15.15
C ASN A 505 4.30 25.95 -15.25
N ARG A 506 3.51 26.11 -14.19
CA ARG A 506 2.21 25.44 -13.96
C ARG A 506 1.20 25.66 -15.09
N ASP A 507 1.16 26.87 -15.66
CA ASP A 507 0.23 27.22 -16.73
C ASP A 507 0.68 26.81 -18.13
N LYS A 508 1.92 26.34 -18.27
CA LYS A 508 2.42 25.83 -19.54
C LYS A 508 1.91 24.41 -19.79
N GLN A 509 1.65 24.13 -21.05
CA GLN A 509 1.32 22.79 -21.55
C GLN A 509 2.03 22.56 -22.89
N SER A 510 2.58 21.36 -23.10
CA SER A 510 3.08 20.92 -24.38
C SER A 510 1.95 20.72 -25.39
N ASP A 511 2.29 20.71 -26.70
CA ASP A 511 1.31 20.41 -27.75
C ASP A 511 0.76 18.99 -27.61
N PHE A 512 1.56 18.06 -27.17
CA PHE A 512 1.15 16.67 -26.92
C PHE A 512 0.02 16.60 -25.88
N VAL A 513 0.20 17.27 -24.75
CA VAL A 513 -0.82 17.32 -23.68
C VAL A 513 -2.11 17.97 -24.19
N ARG A 514 -2.01 19.14 -24.87
CA ARG A 514 -3.17 19.82 -25.45
C ARG A 514 -3.92 18.94 -26.44
N ASN A 515 -3.22 18.22 -27.30
CA ASN A 515 -3.83 17.33 -28.29
C ASN A 515 -4.53 16.14 -27.64
N ILE A 516 -3.87 15.44 -26.69
CA ILE A 516 -4.46 14.31 -25.98
C ILE A 516 -5.72 14.71 -25.21
N LEU A 517 -5.63 15.78 -24.40
CA LEU A 517 -6.75 16.20 -23.55
C LEU A 517 -7.85 16.90 -24.34
N GLY A 518 -7.54 17.48 -25.50
CA GLY A 518 -8.52 18.15 -26.39
C GLY A 518 -9.37 17.18 -27.22
N GLU A 519 -9.01 15.89 -27.30
CA GLU A 519 -9.80 14.90 -28.04
C GLU A 519 -11.14 14.63 -27.34
N GLN A 520 -12.17 14.39 -28.14
CA GLN A 520 -13.47 13.98 -27.63
C GLN A 520 -13.52 12.45 -27.49
N VAL A 521 -13.90 11.97 -26.32
CA VAL A 521 -14.12 10.58 -26.04
C VAL A 521 -15.55 10.43 -25.51
N GLU A 522 -16.26 9.38 -25.92
CA GLU A 522 -17.60 9.10 -25.42
C GLU A 522 -17.57 8.96 -23.90
N PRO A 523 -18.30 9.78 -23.14
CA PRO A 523 -18.16 9.80 -21.67
C PRO A 523 -18.82 8.58 -21.04
N ILE A 524 -18.21 8.06 -19.97
CA ILE A 524 -18.85 7.12 -19.07
C ILE A 524 -19.91 7.87 -18.26
N HIS A 525 -21.13 7.33 -18.26
CA HIS A 525 -22.21 7.87 -17.44
C HIS A 525 -22.08 7.46 -15.97
N PRO A 526 -22.22 8.39 -15.02
CA PRO A 526 -22.14 8.09 -13.60
C PRO A 526 -23.28 7.16 -13.17
N GLN A 527 -22.99 6.26 -12.25
CA GLN A 527 -23.96 5.43 -11.57
C GLN A 527 -23.77 5.56 -10.07
N PHE A 528 -24.75 6.14 -9.40
CA PHE A 528 -24.76 6.28 -7.96
C PHE A 528 -25.63 5.19 -7.35
N VAL A 529 -25.34 4.80 -6.10
CA VAL A 529 -26.06 3.73 -5.43
C VAL A 529 -27.47 4.18 -5.08
N ASP A 530 -28.46 3.46 -5.59
CA ASP A 530 -29.85 3.55 -5.14
C ASP A 530 -30.09 2.46 -4.07
N TYR A 531 -29.92 2.83 -2.81
CA TYR A 531 -30.03 1.89 -1.70
C TYR A 531 -31.38 1.16 -1.66
N SER A 532 -32.45 1.77 -2.17
CA SER A 532 -33.78 1.17 -2.22
C SER A 532 -33.89 0.01 -3.22
N LYS A 533 -33.00 -0.03 -4.22
CA LYS A 533 -32.97 -1.08 -5.25
C LYS A 533 -31.82 -2.07 -5.05
N GLU A 534 -30.68 -1.57 -4.57
CA GLU A 534 -29.45 -2.34 -4.50
C GLU A 534 -29.36 -3.25 -3.28
N MET A 535 -30.13 -2.96 -2.23
CA MET A 535 -30.15 -3.70 -0.98
C MET A 535 -31.54 -3.69 -0.34
N THR A 536 -31.71 -4.53 0.67
CA THR A 536 -32.95 -4.54 1.48
C THR A 536 -32.62 -4.02 2.88
N VAL A 537 -33.30 -2.95 3.28
CA VAL A 537 -33.36 -2.49 4.67
C VAL A 537 -34.64 -3.06 5.28
N GLY A 538 -34.49 -3.95 6.25
CA GLY A 538 -35.62 -4.68 6.79
C GLY A 538 -35.44 -5.15 8.22
N GLN A 539 -36.11 -6.23 8.57
CA GLN A 539 -35.99 -6.87 9.87
C GLN A 539 -35.97 -8.39 9.73
N THR A 540 -35.23 -9.05 10.61
CA THR A 540 -35.30 -10.50 10.75
C THR A 540 -36.63 -10.92 11.38
N ASN A 541 -36.96 -12.19 11.34
CA ASN A 541 -38.14 -12.75 12.03
C ASN A 541 -38.17 -12.48 13.56
N LYS A 542 -37.03 -12.14 14.15
CA LYS A 542 -36.87 -11.74 15.55
C LYS A 542 -36.90 -10.22 15.76
N LYS A 543 -37.24 -9.47 14.72
CA LYS A 543 -37.31 -8.01 14.72
C LYS A 543 -35.95 -7.31 14.94
N LEU A 544 -34.84 -7.98 14.66
CA LEU A 544 -33.55 -7.33 14.56
C LEU A 544 -33.49 -6.53 13.26
N PRO A 545 -32.94 -5.30 13.26
CA PRO A 545 -32.64 -4.59 12.03
C PRO A 545 -31.76 -5.46 11.12
N LEU A 546 -32.08 -5.47 9.83
CA LEU A 546 -31.38 -6.28 8.82
C LEU A 546 -31.01 -5.41 7.63
N LEU A 547 -29.72 -5.38 7.30
CA LEU A 547 -29.20 -4.90 6.02
C LEU A 547 -28.81 -6.12 5.18
N TYR A 548 -29.51 -6.33 4.09
CA TYR A 548 -29.36 -7.53 3.27
C TYR A 548 -29.08 -7.18 1.82
N LYS A 549 -28.06 -7.82 1.26
CA LYS A 549 -27.81 -7.84 -0.20
C LYS A 549 -27.54 -9.27 -0.64
N HIS A 550 -28.25 -9.72 -1.68
CA HIS A 550 -28.01 -11.02 -2.29
C HIS A 550 -26.70 -11.04 -3.08
N ASN A 551 -25.96 -12.14 -3.00
CA ASN A 551 -24.80 -12.43 -3.82
C ASN A 551 -25.17 -13.50 -4.85
N ASP A 552 -25.21 -13.12 -6.12
CA ASP A 552 -25.46 -13.97 -7.28
C ASP A 552 -24.21 -14.20 -8.15
N LEU A 553 -23.03 -13.78 -7.67
CA LEU A 553 -21.77 -13.85 -8.39
C LEU A 553 -20.93 -15.06 -8.01
N ASP A 554 -20.95 -15.42 -6.75
CA ASP A 554 -20.15 -16.52 -6.18
C ASP A 554 -20.79 -17.08 -4.90
N ASP A 555 -20.15 -18.12 -4.31
CA ASP A 555 -20.61 -18.77 -3.10
C ASP A 555 -20.03 -18.15 -1.80
N LEU A 556 -19.52 -16.93 -1.85
CA LEU A 556 -18.98 -16.26 -0.67
C LEU A 556 -20.07 -15.56 0.13
N PHE A 557 -19.92 -15.57 1.45
CA PHE A 557 -20.79 -14.81 2.35
C PHE A 557 -19.98 -13.90 3.27
N TYR A 558 -20.65 -12.84 3.72
CA TYR A 558 -20.23 -11.93 4.78
C TYR A 558 -21.43 -11.70 5.70
N LEU A 559 -21.27 -12.04 6.97
CA LEU A 559 -22.27 -11.85 8.00
C LEU A 559 -21.67 -10.98 9.10
N GLY A 560 -22.34 -9.87 9.44
CA GLY A 560 -21.91 -8.96 10.50
C GLY A 560 -22.98 -8.77 11.56
N TYR A 561 -22.57 -8.65 12.83
CA TYR A 561 -23.38 -8.11 13.91
C TYR A 561 -22.78 -6.76 14.29
N GLN A 562 -23.51 -5.67 14.01
CA GLN A 562 -23.06 -4.31 14.28
C GLN A 562 -23.82 -3.71 15.47
N PHE A 563 -23.07 -3.24 16.44
CA PHE A 563 -23.54 -2.53 17.62
C PHE A 563 -23.13 -1.05 17.52
N ASN A 564 -24.07 -0.13 17.78
CA ASN A 564 -23.83 1.32 17.70
C ASN A 564 -23.28 1.86 19.02
N PHE A 565 -22.18 1.30 19.49
CA PHE A 565 -21.35 1.80 20.59
C PHE A 565 -19.97 1.13 20.48
N GLY A 566 -18.97 1.76 21.09
CA GLY A 566 -17.58 1.27 21.05
C GLY A 566 -16.79 1.75 22.26
N ASN A 567 -15.49 2.01 22.06
CA ASN A 567 -14.55 2.38 23.12
C ASN A 567 -14.95 3.66 23.88
N THR A 568 -15.62 4.61 23.21
CA THR A 568 -16.10 5.84 23.87
C THR A 568 -17.12 5.58 24.97
N ALA A 569 -17.84 4.45 24.90
CA ALA A 569 -18.81 4.03 25.90
C ALA A 569 -18.21 3.10 26.97
N ASP A 570 -17.33 2.19 26.55
CA ASP A 570 -16.63 1.27 27.49
C ASP A 570 -15.37 0.71 26.80
N ASN A 571 -14.20 1.22 27.18
CA ASN A 571 -12.90 0.86 26.60
C ASN A 571 -12.42 -0.57 26.92
N ARG A 572 -13.19 -1.35 27.69
CA ARG A 572 -12.88 -2.76 28.00
C ARG A 572 -13.25 -3.70 26.87
N TYR A 573 -14.16 -3.31 25.94
CA TYR A 573 -14.64 -4.22 24.89
C TYR A 573 -13.52 -4.65 23.92
N GLY A 574 -12.57 -3.76 23.61
CA GLY A 574 -11.41 -4.13 22.80
C GLY A 574 -10.60 -5.28 23.42
N THR A 575 -10.30 -5.16 24.72
CA THR A 575 -9.60 -6.22 25.47
C THR A 575 -10.47 -7.48 25.61
N ALA A 576 -11.78 -7.33 25.85
CA ALA A 576 -12.70 -8.45 26.05
C ALA A 576 -12.87 -9.31 24.79
N LEU A 577 -13.00 -8.69 23.63
CA LEU A 577 -13.13 -9.39 22.35
C LEU A 577 -11.79 -9.97 21.89
N GLY A 578 -10.67 -9.24 22.08
CA GLY A 578 -9.32 -9.77 21.79
C GLY A 578 -8.96 -10.99 22.68
N TYR A 579 -9.50 -11.06 23.90
CA TYR A 579 -9.28 -12.22 24.77
C TYR A 579 -9.90 -13.50 24.21
N LEU A 580 -10.97 -13.43 23.42
CA LEU A 580 -11.59 -14.61 22.79
C LEU A 580 -10.66 -15.39 21.89
N ASP A 581 -9.66 -14.73 21.28
CA ASP A 581 -8.70 -15.38 20.38
C ASP A 581 -7.85 -16.46 21.06
N TYR A 582 -7.79 -16.43 22.39
CA TYR A 582 -7.00 -17.37 23.20
C TYR A 582 -7.85 -18.44 23.88
N LEU A 583 -9.17 -18.42 23.67
CA LEU A 583 -10.09 -19.23 24.45
C LEU A 583 -10.78 -20.33 23.67
N GLY A 584 -11.09 -21.39 24.38
CA GLY A 584 -12.00 -22.44 23.94
C GLY A 584 -13.32 -22.40 24.72
N THR A 585 -14.15 -23.39 24.45
CA THR A 585 -15.40 -23.68 25.18
C THR A 585 -15.29 -24.98 25.96
N LYS A 586 -16.36 -25.38 26.69
CA LYS A 586 -16.40 -26.72 27.31
C LYS A 586 -16.34 -27.88 26.33
N LYS A 587 -16.64 -27.64 25.05
CA LYS A 587 -16.72 -28.66 24.02
C LYS A 587 -15.46 -28.76 23.19
N MET A 588 -14.66 -27.70 23.14
CA MET A 588 -13.57 -27.55 22.19
C MET A 588 -12.52 -26.62 22.78
N SER A 589 -11.26 -27.04 22.75
CA SER A 589 -10.14 -26.18 23.12
C SER A 589 -9.99 -25.02 22.13
N ALA A 590 -9.20 -24.01 22.49
CA ALA A 590 -8.91 -22.90 21.59
C ALA A 590 -8.21 -23.37 20.31
N THR A 591 -7.29 -24.31 20.41
CA THR A 591 -6.61 -24.94 19.27
C THR A 591 -7.58 -25.66 18.33
N GLU A 592 -8.44 -26.54 18.88
CA GLU A 592 -9.47 -27.24 18.09
C GLU A 592 -10.46 -26.28 17.45
N PHE A 593 -10.81 -25.18 18.12
CA PHE A 593 -11.67 -24.14 17.58
C PHE A 593 -11.05 -23.49 16.33
N LYS A 594 -9.80 -23.05 16.42
CA LYS A 594 -9.07 -22.46 15.30
C LYS A 594 -8.90 -23.44 14.14
N GLN A 595 -8.49 -24.67 14.41
CA GLN A 595 -8.42 -25.73 13.39
C GLN A 595 -9.76 -25.97 12.72
N ARG A 596 -10.87 -26.00 13.48
CA ARG A 596 -12.20 -26.21 12.92
C ARG A 596 -12.65 -25.05 12.03
N MET A 597 -12.45 -23.80 12.46
CA MET A 597 -12.76 -22.62 11.65
C MET A 597 -11.94 -22.61 10.35
N TYR A 598 -10.65 -22.90 10.43
CA TYR A 598 -9.77 -22.98 9.27
C TYR A 598 -10.16 -24.09 8.28
N LYS A 599 -10.57 -25.25 8.80
CA LYS A 599 -11.07 -26.37 7.99
C LYS A 599 -12.39 -26.03 7.26
N LEU A 600 -13.21 -25.17 7.84
CA LEU A 600 -14.44 -24.67 7.21
C LEU A 600 -14.17 -23.60 6.14
N ALA A 601 -12.93 -23.16 5.97
CA ALA A 601 -12.59 -21.99 5.17
C ALA A 601 -13.49 -20.79 5.51
N CYS A 602 -13.57 -20.50 6.81
CA CYS A 602 -14.33 -19.38 7.34
C CYS A 602 -13.45 -18.58 8.31
N ASP A 603 -13.50 -17.26 8.16
CA ASP A 603 -12.78 -16.30 8.98
C ASP A 603 -13.73 -15.57 9.92
N MET A 604 -13.24 -15.28 11.10
CA MET A 604 -13.92 -14.51 12.13
C MET A 604 -13.06 -13.31 12.53
N SER A 605 -13.67 -12.13 12.65
CA SER A 605 -12.98 -10.95 13.17
C SER A 605 -13.85 -10.11 14.08
N PHE A 606 -13.20 -9.47 15.05
CA PHE A 606 -13.79 -8.53 15.98
C PHE A 606 -13.19 -7.16 15.75
N ASN A 607 -14.02 -6.17 15.43
CA ASN A 607 -13.59 -4.80 15.25
C ASN A 607 -14.28 -3.90 16.27
N VAL A 608 -13.49 -3.23 17.10
CA VAL A 608 -13.98 -2.25 18.09
C VAL A 608 -13.37 -0.91 17.73
N THR A 609 -14.24 0.00 17.32
CA THR A 609 -13.87 1.39 17.06
C THR A 609 -14.35 2.29 18.20
N ASP A 610 -14.21 3.59 18.03
CA ASP A 610 -14.70 4.57 19.03
C ASP A 610 -16.20 4.42 19.29
N ASN A 611 -17.00 4.27 18.23
CA ASN A 611 -18.47 4.32 18.30
C ASN A 611 -19.18 3.04 17.83
N TYR A 612 -18.42 2.01 17.39
CA TYR A 612 -19.00 0.77 16.86
C TYR A 612 -18.24 -0.47 17.31
N ILE A 613 -18.99 -1.53 17.58
CA ILE A 613 -18.47 -2.90 17.66
C ILE A 613 -19.06 -3.66 16.48
N THR A 614 -18.21 -4.35 15.71
CA THR A 614 -18.66 -5.21 14.64
C THR A 614 -18.01 -6.58 14.77
N ILE A 615 -18.82 -7.62 14.78
CA ILE A 615 -18.40 -9.01 14.76
C ILE A 615 -18.68 -9.54 13.35
N TRP A 616 -17.63 -9.90 12.61
CA TRP A 616 -17.71 -10.39 11.24
C TRP A 616 -17.43 -11.89 11.18
N LEU A 617 -18.18 -12.56 10.33
CA LEU A 617 -17.96 -13.92 9.87
C LEU A 617 -18.00 -13.93 8.35
N SER A 618 -17.03 -14.55 7.69
CA SER A 618 -16.98 -14.63 6.23
C SER A 618 -16.38 -15.95 5.76
N GLY A 619 -16.64 -16.36 4.53
CA GLY A 619 -16.09 -17.57 3.94
C GLY A 619 -17.02 -18.22 2.92
N LEU A 620 -16.96 -19.57 2.81
CA LEU A 620 -17.82 -20.34 1.93
C LEU A 620 -19.24 -20.46 2.53
N SER A 621 -20.26 -20.13 1.73
CA SER A 621 -21.66 -20.06 2.20
C SER A 621 -22.23 -21.38 2.70
N GLU A 622 -21.80 -22.50 2.15
CA GLU A 622 -22.20 -23.84 2.60
C GLU A 622 -21.79 -24.10 4.05
N ASN A 623 -20.67 -23.52 4.50
CA ASN A 623 -20.12 -23.68 5.84
C ASN A 623 -20.63 -22.62 6.84
N MET A 624 -21.31 -21.56 6.38
CA MET A 624 -21.80 -20.48 7.23
C MET A 624 -22.60 -20.96 8.46
N PRO A 625 -23.56 -21.90 8.35
CA PRO A 625 -24.36 -22.33 9.49
C PRO A 625 -23.55 -22.96 10.62
N GLU A 626 -22.48 -23.70 10.28
CA GLU A 626 -21.57 -24.32 11.25
C GLU A 626 -20.61 -23.28 11.86
N ALA A 627 -19.98 -22.46 11.02
CA ALA A 627 -19.08 -21.40 11.47
C ALA A 627 -19.81 -20.41 12.39
N MET A 628 -21.07 -20.04 12.05
CA MET A 628 -21.92 -19.21 12.89
C MET A 628 -22.24 -19.88 14.24
N ALA A 629 -22.48 -21.20 14.25
CA ALA A 629 -22.72 -21.93 15.50
C ALA A 629 -21.49 -21.97 16.40
N LEU A 630 -20.29 -22.06 15.82
CA LEU A 630 -19.02 -22.00 16.53
C LEU A 630 -18.80 -20.61 17.15
N LEU A 631 -18.99 -19.55 16.38
CA LEU A 631 -18.90 -18.16 16.87
C LEU A 631 -19.87 -17.92 18.05
N GLU A 632 -21.13 -18.32 17.90
CA GLU A 632 -22.15 -18.17 18.95
C GLU A 632 -21.82 -19.00 20.21
N ASP A 633 -21.27 -20.20 20.03
CA ASP A 633 -20.84 -21.05 21.17
C ASP A 633 -19.65 -20.40 21.90
N LEU A 634 -18.66 -19.89 21.17
CA LEU A 634 -17.52 -19.16 21.73
C LEU A 634 -17.99 -17.92 22.51
N ALA A 635 -18.77 -17.04 21.89
CA ALA A 635 -19.27 -15.82 22.53
C ALA A 635 -20.14 -16.09 23.79
N ALA A 636 -20.89 -17.20 23.80
CA ALA A 636 -21.76 -17.54 24.91
C ALA A 636 -21.08 -18.36 26.02
N ASN A 637 -20.13 -19.22 25.67
CA ASN A 637 -19.64 -20.31 26.52
C ASN A 637 -18.13 -20.39 26.61
N ALA A 638 -17.39 -19.36 26.18
CA ALA A 638 -15.94 -19.29 26.35
C ALA A 638 -15.57 -19.57 27.81
N GLN A 639 -14.51 -20.35 28.01
CA GLN A 639 -14.03 -20.72 29.34
C GLN A 639 -12.91 -19.77 29.73
N VAL A 640 -12.94 -19.32 30.98
CA VAL A 640 -11.86 -18.50 31.54
C VAL A 640 -10.55 -19.31 31.56
N ASP A 641 -9.50 -18.69 31.06
CA ASP A 641 -8.12 -19.15 31.19
C ASP A 641 -7.26 -18.01 31.77
N GLU A 642 -6.98 -18.10 33.07
CA GLU A 642 -6.21 -17.07 33.79
C GLU A 642 -4.78 -16.95 33.27
N GLY A 643 -4.18 -18.06 32.82
CA GLY A 643 -2.83 -18.06 32.25
C GLY A 643 -2.78 -17.32 30.90
N ALA A 644 -3.72 -17.64 30.00
CA ALA A 644 -3.84 -16.95 28.72
C ALA A 644 -4.12 -15.44 28.91
N TYR A 645 -4.98 -15.08 29.88
CA TYR A 645 -5.23 -13.69 30.20
C TYR A 645 -3.97 -12.96 30.70
N SER A 646 -3.24 -13.56 31.64
CA SER A 646 -2.01 -12.98 32.17
C SER A 646 -0.98 -12.75 31.05
N ASN A 647 -0.78 -13.75 30.19
CA ASN A 647 0.13 -13.62 29.06
C ASN A 647 -0.32 -12.52 28.09
N MET A 648 -1.61 -12.44 27.77
CA MET A 648 -2.18 -11.38 26.92
C MET A 648 -1.95 -9.99 27.53
N VAL A 649 -2.13 -9.83 28.83
CA VAL A 649 -1.91 -8.54 29.53
C VAL A 649 -0.43 -8.12 29.41
N GLU A 650 0.49 -9.00 29.67
CA GLU A 650 1.94 -8.68 29.55
C GLU A 650 2.33 -8.40 28.09
N ALA A 651 1.76 -9.13 27.13
CA ALA A 651 1.95 -8.85 25.71
C ALA A 651 1.42 -7.46 25.31
N ILE A 652 0.22 -7.06 25.78
CA ILE A 652 -0.33 -5.70 25.56
C ILE A 652 0.61 -4.63 26.14
N ILE A 653 1.10 -4.83 27.36
CA ILE A 653 1.99 -3.87 28.03
C ILE A 653 3.31 -3.74 27.27
N LYS A 654 3.90 -4.86 26.87
CA LYS A 654 5.12 -4.85 26.05
C LYS A 654 4.90 -4.15 24.72
N SER A 655 3.85 -4.49 23.99
CA SER A 655 3.53 -3.84 22.71
C SER A 655 3.38 -2.31 22.84
N ARG A 656 2.78 -1.84 23.93
CA ARG A 656 2.68 -0.41 24.24
C ARG A 656 4.05 0.24 24.47
N ASN A 657 4.96 -0.46 25.17
CA ASN A 657 6.31 0.04 25.40
C ASN A 657 7.11 0.06 24.08
N ASP A 658 7.00 -0.99 23.28
CA ASP A 658 7.68 -1.10 21.99
C ASP A 658 7.22 0.02 21.02
N ALA A 659 5.92 0.38 21.03
CA ALA A 659 5.37 1.45 20.20
C ALA A 659 6.06 2.81 20.43
N LYS A 660 6.60 3.07 21.63
CA LYS A 660 7.35 4.31 21.93
C LYS A 660 8.68 4.40 21.20
N SER A 661 9.19 3.29 20.67
CA SER A 661 10.42 3.24 19.87
C SER A 661 10.18 3.39 18.35
N SER A 662 8.93 3.45 17.91
CA SER A 662 8.55 3.63 16.50
C SER A 662 8.22 5.09 16.20
N GLN A 663 8.86 5.68 15.19
CA GLN A 663 8.60 7.07 14.77
C GLN A 663 7.15 7.24 14.30
N ASP A 664 6.64 6.30 13.52
CA ASP A 664 5.27 6.33 12.98
C ASP A 664 4.22 6.27 14.12
N GLU A 665 4.44 5.40 15.11
CA GLU A 665 3.57 5.31 16.27
C GLU A 665 3.61 6.59 17.12
N CYS A 666 4.80 7.13 17.38
CA CYS A 666 4.94 8.40 18.10
C CYS A 666 4.23 9.55 17.38
N PHE A 667 4.36 9.64 16.04
CA PHE A 667 3.69 10.67 15.29
C PHE A 667 2.16 10.49 15.24
N SER A 668 1.68 9.25 15.16
CA SER A 668 0.26 8.94 15.22
C SER A 668 -0.36 9.37 16.56
N ARG A 669 0.35 9.15 17.68
CA ARG A 669 -0.09 9.59 19.03
C ARG A 669 -0.03 11.10 19.16
N LEU A 670 1.02 11.74 18.67
CA LEU A 670 1.14 13.21 18.64
C LEU A 670 -0.01 13.85 17.83
N SER A 671 -0.29 13.29 16.65
CA SER A 671 -1.38 13.75 15.78
C SER A 671 -2.75 13.62 16.46
N ALA A 672 -3.02 12.48 17.10
CA ALA A 672 -4.25 12.29 17.86
C ALA A 672 -4.35 13.24 19.07
N TYR A 673 -3.24 13.42 19.80
CA TYR A 673 -3.19 14.38 20.92
C TYR A 673 -3.44 15.81 20.43
N GLY A 674 -2.81 16.20 19.33
CA GLY A 674 -2.98 17.52 18.74
C GLY A 674 -4.39 17.78 18.19
N THR A 675 -5.04 16.76 17.65
CA THR A 675 -6.39 16.86 17.08
C THR A 675 -7.48 16.77 18.15
N TYR A 676 -7.41 15.79 19.07
CA TYR A 676 -8.49 15.49 20.03
C TYR A 676 -8.16 15.89 21.47
N GLY A 677 -6.92 16.28 21.77
CA GLY A 677 -6.46 16.55 23.12
C GLY A 677 -6.07 15.29 23.89
N PRO A 678 -5.92 15.41 25.23
CA PRO A 678 -5.41 14.34 26.08
C PRO A 678 -6.32 13.11 26.18
N ARG A 679 -7.63 13.23 25.90
CA ARG A 679 -8.56 12.10 25.80
C ARG A 679 -8.84 11.80 24.33
N ASN A 680 -8.32 10.70 23.84
CA ASN A 680 -8.47 10.25 22.45
C ASN A 680 -8.42 8.71 22.38
N ALA A 681 -8.58 8.13 21.21
CA ALA A 681 -8.62 6.68 21.01
C ALA A 681 -7.36 5.93 21.52
N TYR A 682 -6.23 6.61 21.63
CA TYR A 682 -4.97 6.00 22.07
C TYR A 682 -4.72 6.12 23.58
N THR A 683 -5.31 7.12 24.22
CA THR A 683 -5.11 7.39 25.66
C THR A 683 -6.29 6.90 26.53
N ASP A 684 -7.52 6.83 25.97
CA ASP A 684 -8.70 6.27 26.64
C ASP A 684 -8.73 4.74 26.53
N ILE A 685 -7.73 4.11 27.12
CA ILE A 685 -7.52 2.66 27.13
C ILE A 685 -7.38 2.15 28.58
N MET A 686 -7.57 0.87 28.79
CA MET A 686 -7.28 0.26 30.10
C MET A 686 -5.80 0.43 30.44
N SER A 687 -5.50 1.05 31.61
CA SER A 687 -4.11 1.15 32.08
C SER A 687 -3.52 -0.24 32.40
N ALA A 688 -2.19 -0.34 32.50
CA ALA A 688 -1.50 -1.58 32.87
C ALA A 688 -2.01 -2.12 34.22
N GLN A 689 -2.30 -1.23 35.20
CA GLN A 689 -2.86 -1.61 36.49
C GLN A 689 -4.28 -2.14 36.35
N GLN A 690 -5.12 -1.48 35.56
CA GLN A 690 -6.49 -1.94 35.29
C GLN A 690 -6.48 -3.31 34.61
N LEU A 691 -5.62 -3.51 33.58
CA LEU A 691 -5.47 -4.79 32.90
C LEU A 691 -5.11 -5.89 33.89
N ARG A 692 -4.08 -5.70 34.74
CA ARG A 692 -3.63 -6.69 35.73
C ARG A 692 -4.66 -6.98 36.83
N ASN A 693 -5.49 -6.00 37.19
CA ASN A 693 -6.50 -6.13 38.26
C ASN A 693 -7.85 -6.63 37.74
N THR A 694 -8.12 -6.59 36.43
CA THR A 694 -9.38 -7.04 35.85
C THR A 694 -9.49 -8.55 35.92
N LYS A 695 -10.61 -9.05 36.39
CA LYS A 695 -10.90 -10.48 36.38
C LYS A 695 -11.35 -10.89 34.97
N PRO A 696 -10.72 -11.86 34.32
CA PRO A 696 -11.08 -12.27 32.96
C PRO A 696 -12.56 -12.69 32.81
N ALA A 697 -13.18 -13.20 33.88
CA ALA A 697 -14.60 -13.52 33.90
C ALA A 697 -15.52 -12.28 33.71
N GLU A 698 -15.08 -11.09 34.11
CA GLU A 698 -15.79 -9.83 33.87
C GLU A 698 -15.81 -9.46 32.40
N LEU A 699 -14.68 -9.64 31.71
CA LEU A 699 -14.55 -9.42 30.26
C LEU A 699 -15.43 -10.39 29.46
N LEU A 700 -15.46 -11.66 29.82
CA LEU A 700 -16.36 -12.63 29.20
C LEU A 700 -17.83 -12.34 29.47
N ALA A 701 -18.17 -11.74 30.60
CA ALA A 701 -19.52 -11.29 30.86
C ALA A 701 -19.97 -10.16 29.93
N LEU A 702 -19.06 -9.24 29.56
CA LEU A 702 -19.30 -8.19 28.56
C LEU A 702 -19.60 -8.80 27.19
N VAL A 703 -18.74 -9.70 26.72
CA VAL A 703 -18.91 -10.38 25.43
C VAL A 703 -20.24 -11.14 25.37
N LYS A 704 -20.53 -11.92 26.40
CA LYS A 704 -21.80 -12.67 26.51
C LYS A 704 -23.03 -11.76 26.54
N GLY A 705 -22.88 -10.56 27.05
CA GLY A 705 -23.94 -9.54 27.10
C GLY A 705 -24.30 -8.95 25.74
N LEU A 706 -23.34 -8.91 24.78
CA LEU A 706 -23.55 -8.28 23.48
C LEU A 706 -24.78 -8.81 22.73
N ARG A 707 -24.96 -10.12 22.67
CA ARG A 707 -26.10 -10.72 21.94
C ARG A 707 -27.47 -10.32 22.48
N ASP A 708 -27.52 -9.80 23.70
CA ASP A 708 -28.75 -9.34 24.40
C ASP A 708 -28.96 -7.82 24.26
N MET A 709 -28.05 -7.11 23.55
CA MET A 709 -28.15 -5.68 23.23
C MET A 709 -28.73 -5.48 21.83
N GLN A 710 -29.20 -4.25 21.57
CA GLN A 710 -29.66 -3.83 20.25
C GLN A 710 -28.49 -3.86 19.26
N HIS A 711 -28.69 -4.52 18.12
CA HIS A 711 -27.68 -4.60 17.05
C HIS A 711 -28.34 -4.80 15.69
N THR A 712 -27.61 -4.52 14.65
CA THR A 712 -28.01 -4.71 13.26
C THR A 712 -27.31 -5.94 12.68
N VAL A 713 -28.07 -6.80 12.02
CA VAL A 713 -27.52 -7.89 11.20
C VAL A 713 -27.22 -7.33 9.83
N VAL A 714 -25.97 -7.52 9.36
CA VAL A 714 -25.50 -7.12 8.03
C VAL A 714 -25.17 -8.39 7.25
N TYR A 715 -25.73 -8.59 6.08
CA TYR A 715 -25.52 -9.81 5.31
C TYR A 715 -25.34 -9.53 3.84
N TYR A 716 -24.27 -10.09 3.28
CA TYR A 716 -24.04 -10.27 1.85
C TYR A 716 -23.73 -11.74 1.60
N GLY A 717 -24.48 -12.40 0.72
CA GLY A 717 -24.24 -13.81 0.43
C GLY A 717 -25.35 -14.45 -0.41
N PRO A 718 -25.18 -15.71 -0.86
CA PRO A 718 -26.11 -16.37 -1.79
C PRO A 718 -27.41 -16.89 -1.14
N MET A 719 -27.53 -16.90 0.21
CA MET A 719 -28.78 -17.29 0.86
C MET A 719 -29.87 -16.26 0.60
N THR A 720 -31.06 -16.71 0.25
CA THR A 720 -32.24 -15.83 0.26
C THR A 720 -32.52 -15.32 1.67
N GLN A 721 -33.20 -14.19 1.82
CA GLN A 721 -33.56 -13.63 3.11
C GLN A 721 -34.30 -14.64 3.99
N LYS A 722 -35.15 -15.49 3.39
CA LYS A 722 -35.90 -16.52 4.11
C LYS A 722 -35.01 -17.64 4.66
N GLU A 723 -33.98 -18.03 3.92
CA GLU A 723 -33.01 -19.02 4.35
C GLU A 723 -32.13 -18.46 5.46
N LEU A 724 -31.64 -17.21 5.27
CA LEU A 724 -30.92 -16.47 6.31
C LEU A 724 -31.70 -16.37 7.61
N ASP A 725 -32.97 -15.97 7.55
CA ASP A 725 -33.87 -15.89 8.69
C ASP A 725 -34.03 -17.25 9.42
N LYS A 726 -34.12 -18.33 8.65
CA LYS A 726 -34.19 -19.69 9.20
C LYS A 726 -32.88 -20.06 9.91
N CYS A 727 -31.75 -19.71 9.33
CA CYS A 727 -30.42 -19.93 9.90
C CYS A 727 -30.26 -19.13 11.21
N LEU A 728 -30.50 -17.81 11.17
CA LEU A 728 -30.44 -16.91 12.32
C LEU A 728 -31.37 -17.38 13.45
N LYS A 729 -32.60 -17.78 13.14
CA LYS A 729 -33.54 -18.31 14.13
C LYS A 729 -33.00 -19.56 14.84
N LYS A 730 -32.26 -20.41 14.10
CA LYS A 730 -31.70 -21.65 14.65
C LYS A 730 -30.47 -21.38 15.52
N VAL A 731 -29.60 -20.50 15.10
CA VAL A 731 -28.25 -20.32 15.69
C VAL A 731 -28.17 -19.08 16.57
N HIS A 732 -28.53 -17.90 16.07
CA HIS A 732 -28.42 -16.63 16.78
C HIS A 732 -29.54 -16.49 17.84
N LYS A 733 -29.23 -16.86 19.09
CA LYS A 733 -30.17 -16.90 20.21
C LYS A 733 -30.16 -15.61 21.04
N THR A 734 -31.04 -14.67 20.72
CA THR A 734 -31.20 -13.40 21.44
C THR A 734 -32.37 -13.45 22.41
N LYS A 735 -32.40 -12.55 23.41
CA LYS A 735 -33.58 -12.30 24.21
C LYS A 735 -34.71 -11.69 23.38
N LYS A 736 -35.95 -11.82 23.88
CA LYS A 736 -37.11 -11.21 23.22
C LYS A 736 -37.06 -9.68 23.23
N ASN A 737 -36.62 -9.11 24.33
CA ASN A 737 -36.45 -7.67 24.52
C ASN A 737 -34.94 -7.42 24.66
N LEU A 738 -34.38 -6.74 23.70
CA LEU A 738 -32.97 -6.37 23.70
C LEU A 738 -32.73 -5.12 24.53
N ALA A 739 -31.65 -5.10 25.27
CA ALA A 739 -31.23 -3.91 26.03
C ALA A 739 -30.75 -2.83 25.04
N ALA A 740 -30.98 -1.58 25.42
CA ALA A 740 -30.35 -0.46 24.73
C ALA A 740 -28.80 -0.57 24.84
N VAL A 741 -28.10 -0.14 23.81
CA VAL A 741 -26.63 -0.05 23.84
C VAL A 741 -26.18 1.10 24.76
N PRO A 742 -24.99 0.99 25.38
CA PRO A 742 -24.40 2.11 26.11
C PRO A 742 -24.20 3.34 25.20
N VAL A 743 -24.26 4.53 25.80
CA VAL A 743 -23.99 5.79 25.09
C VAL A 743 -22.59 6.28 25.48
N GLY A 744 -21.72 6.43 24.51
CA GLY A 744 -20.35 6.95 24.68
C GLY A 744 -20.31 8.48 24.65
N THR A 745 -19.18 9.02 25.08
CA THR A 745 -18.82 10.43 24.86
C THR A 745 -17.78 10.50 23.74
N PRO A 746 -18.13 11.02 22.55
CA PRO A 746 -17.20 11.06 21.40
C PRO A 746 -15.90 11.79 21.72
N TYR A 747 -14.83 11.42 21.05
CA TYR A 747 -13.60 12.21 20.99
C TYR A 747 -13.82 13.32 19.97
N MET A 748 -13.88 14.55 20.41
CA MET A 748 -14.15 15.69 19.54
C MET A 748 -12.87 16.42 19.19
N GLU A 749 -12.76 16.80 17.94
CA GLU A 749 -11.67 17.59 17.40
C GLU A 749 -11.60 18.95 18.12
N GLN A 750 -10.40 19.26 18.65
CA GLN A 750 -10.18 20.50 19.41
C GLN A 750 -10.10 21.71 18.46
N THR A 751 -10.74 22.80 18.80
CA THR A 751 -10.60 24.05 18.07
C THR A 751 -9.20 24.66 18.23
N THR A 752 -8.79 25.50 17.29
CA THR A 752 -7.50 26.18 17.29
C THR A 752 -7.69 27.70 17.42
N PRO A 753 -7.97 28.22 18.61
CA PRO A 753 -8.24 29.64 18.82
C PRO A 753 -6.99 30.53 18.67
N GLN A 754 -5.82 29.97 18.75
CA GLN A 754 -4.52 30.65 18.62
C GLN A 754 -3.48 29.70 18.01
N THR A 755 -2.42 30.27 17.44
CA THR A 755 -1.27 29.48 16.95
C THR A 755 -0.46 28.96 18.13
N GLU A 756 -0.11 27.67 18.10
CA GLU A 756 0.70 26.98 19.10
C GLU A 756 1.56 25.90 18.46
N ILE A 757 2.66 25.54 19.11
CA ILE A 757 3.56 24.49 18.66
C ILE A 757 3.61 23.40 19.73
N LEU A 758 3.32 22.17 19.35
CA LEU A 758 3.48 20.98 20.18
C LEU A 758 4.67 20.19 19.62
N LEU A 759 5.73 20.07 20.41
CA LEU A 759 6.97 19.37 20.06
C LEU A 759 7.08 18.11 20.91
N ALA A 760 7.14 16.94 20.27
CA ALA A 760 7.41 15.65 20.90
C ALA A 760 8.80 15.15 20.49
N PRO A 761 9.56 14.51 21.41
CA PRO A 761 10.92 14.08 21.14
C PRO A 761 10.96 12.78 20.33
N TYR A 762 11.82 12.73 19.31
CA TYR A 762 12.23 11.50 18.66
C TYR A 762 13.61 11.70 18.00
N ASP A 763 14.54 10.78 18.27
CA ASP A 763 15.90 10.83 17.70
C ASP A 763 15.90 10.24 16.27
N ALA A 764 15.70 11.10 15.27
CA ALA A 764 15.79 10.77 13.87
C ALA A 764 16.40 11.90 13.05
N LYS A 765 16.89 11.58 11.85
CA LYS A 765 17.47 12.55 10.91
C LYS A 765 16.43 13.31 10.09
N ASN A 766 15.17 12.93 10.22
CA ASN A 766 14.01 13.57 9.61
C ASN A 766 12.96 13.89 10.66
N ILE A 767 12.15 14.89 10.39
CA ILE A 767 10.97 15.24 11.18
C ILE A 767 9.69 14.78 10.48
N TYR A 768 8.70 14.45 11.29
CA TYR A 768 7.30 14.36 10.87
C TYR A 768 6.58 15.57 11.43
N MET A 769 5.85 16.27 10.56
CA MET A 769 5.14 17.48 10.95
C MET A 769 3.73 17.51 10.37
N MET A 770 2.80 18.02 11.16
CA MET A 770 1.43 18.33 10.76
C MET A 770 1.09 19.75 11.23
N GLN A 771 0.44 20.53 10.36
CA GLN A 771 -0.29 21.73 10.79
C GLN A 771 -1.77 21.40 10.84
N TYR A 772 -2.45 21.81 11.86
CA TYR A 772 -3.85 21.52 12.10
C TYR A 772 -4.60 22.81 12.41
N HIS A 773 -5.78 23.01 11.79
CA HIS A 773 -6.68 24.13 12.08
C HIS A 773 -8.12 23.68 12.10
N ASN A 774 -8.86 24.08 13.13
CA ASN A 774 -10.27 23.75 13.32
C ASN A 774 -11.01 24.92 13.99
N GLU A 775 -12.08 25.39 13.36
CA GLU A 775 -12.99 26.43 13.90
C GLU A 775 -14.28 25.84 14.49
N GLY A 776 -14.46 24.53 14.41
CA GLY A 776 -15.70 23.85 14.82
C GLY A 776 -16.80 23.94 13.78
N THR A 777 -16.45 24.16 12.52
CA THR A 777 -17.42 24.23 11.41
C THR A 777 -18.14 22.90 11.26
N GLN A 778 -19.45 22.91 11.36
CA GLN A 778 -20.26 21.72 11.16
C GLN A 778 -20.34 21.39 9.68
N TRP A 779 -20.20 20.12 9.37
CA TRP A 779 -20.30 19.63 8.00
C TRP A 779 -21.75 19.65 7.50
N GLU A 780 -21.92 20.08 6.24
CA GLU A 780 -23.17 19.99 5.50
C GLU A 780 -22.93 19.36 4.14
N PRO A 781 -23.88 18.58 3.58
CA PRO A 781 -23.71 17.89 2.29
C PRO A 781 -23.31 18.81 1.13
N GLU A 782 -23.73 20.06 1.18
CA GLU A 782 -23.44 21.12 0.20
C GLU A 782 -21.95 21.48 0.16
N HIS A 783 -21.23 21.33 1.27
CA HIS A 783 -19.78 21.56 1.33
C HIS A 783 -18.97 20.47 0.61
N ALA A 784 -19.52 19.28 0.46
CA ALA A 784 -18.76 18.13 -0.04
C ALA A 784 -18.15 18.38 -1.43
N ALA A 785 -18.85 19.08 -2.33
CA ALA A 785 -18.36 19.32 -3.69
C ALA A 785 -17.14 20.24 -3.72
N VAL A 786 -17.20 21.38 -3.00
CA VAL A 786 -16.09 22.34 -2.97
C VAL A 786 -14.88 21.76 -2.23
N ILE A 787 -15.11 21.01 -1.15
CA ILE A 787 -14.03 20.36 -0.38
C ILE A 787 -13.30 19.32 -1.25
N ASN A 788 -14.04 18.45 -1.95
CA ASN A 788 -13.42 17.45 -2.81
C ASN A 788 -12.64 18.08 -3.97
N LEU A 789 -13.17 19.13 -4.60
CA LEU A 789 -12.48 19.82 -5.67
C LEU A 789 -11.27 20.63 -5.16
N PHE A 790 -11.37 21.25 -3.98
CA PHE A 790 -10.26 21.90 -3.30
C PHE A 790 -9.12 20.91 -3.03
N ASN A 791 -9.43 19.76 -2.47
CA ASN A 791 -8.42 18.72 -2.19
C ASN A 791 -7.74 18.21 -3.47
N GLU A 792 -8.49 18.01 -4.57
CA GLU A 792 -7.92 17.59 -5.85
C GLU A 792 -7.01 18.66 -6.46
N TYR A 793 -7.37 19.96 -6.32
CA TYR A 793 -6.60 21.09 -6.83
C TYR A 793 -5.38 21.41 -5.98
N PHE A 794 -5.56 21.49 -4.64
CA PHE A 794 -4.56 22.06 -3.73
C PHE A 794 -3.59 21.02 -3.17
N GLY A 795 -4.06 19.89 -2.62
CA GLY A 795 -3.20 19.08 -1.76
C GLY A 795 -3.27 17.58 -1.90
N GLY A 796 -4.19 17.02 -2.68
CA GLY A 796 -4.50 15.59 -2.64
C GLY A 796 -3.75 14.69 -3.65
N SER A 797 -3.05 15.22 -4.62
CA SER A 797 -2.42 14.45 -5.70
C SER A 797 -1.04 14.98 -6.09
N MET A 798 -0.30 14.22 -6.90
CA MET A 798 0.99 14.67 -7.46
C MET A 798 0.86 15.89 -8.39
N ASN A 799 -0.34 16.16 -8.90
CA ASN A 799 -0.65 17.37 -9.67
C ASN A 799 -1.04 18.57 -8.80
N ALA A 800 -1.29 18.34 -7.51
CA ALA A 800 -1.74 19.38 -6.60
C ALA A 800 -0.65 20.42 -6.32
N ILE A 801 -1.09 21.62 -5.94
CA ILE A 801 -0.22 22.78 -5.65
C ILE A 801 0.85 22.45 -4.62
N VAL A 802 0.47 21.80 -3.51
CA VAL A 802 1.39 21.46 -2.41
C VAL A 802 2.54 20.59 -2.89
N PHE A 803 2.24 19.56 -3.65
CA PHE A 803 3.27 18.65 -4.15
C PHE A 803 4.22 19.35 -5.14
N GLN A 804 3.67 20.17 -6.04
CA GLN A 804 4.47 20.92 -7.02
C GLN A 804 5.41 21.93 -6.35
N GLU A 805 4.95 22.64 -5.32
CA GLU A 805 5.74 23.68 -4.68
C GLU A 805 6.81 23.10 -3.72
N LEU A 806 6.45 22.13 -2.90
CA LEU A 806 7.35 21.61 -1.88
C LEU A 806 8.31 20.54 -2.40
N ARG A 807 7.83 19.61 -3.23
CA ARG A 807 8.66 18.51 -3.74
C ARG A 807 9.32 18.86 -5.07
N GLU A 808 8.53 19.15 -6.11
CA GLU A 808 9.05 19.25 -7.47
C GLU A 808 9.92 20.50 -7.70
N ALA A 809 9.45 21.65 -7.20
CA ALA A 809 10.15 22.93 -7.44
C ALA A 809 11.35 23.12 -6.51
N ARG A 810 11.28 22.65 -5.25
CA ARG A 810 12.24 22.97 -4.21
C ARG A 810 12.97 21.77 -3.63
N GLY A 811 12.50 20.55 -3.85
CA GLY A 811 13.09 19.34 -3.25
C GLY A 811 13.14 19.40 -1.72
N LEU A 812 12.15 20.03 -1.09
CA LEU A 812 12.14 20.24 0.36
C LEU A 812 11.68 18.98 1.11
N ALA A 813 10.84 18.16 0.51
CA ALA A 813 10.26 17.01 1.17
C ALA A 813 10.04 15.85 0.22
N TYR A 814 10.17 14.63 0.73
CA TYR A 814 9.76 13.43 0.01
C TYR A 814 8.23 13.31 -0.04
N SER A 815 7.57 13.54 1.08
CA SER A 815 6.11 13.51 1.18
C SER A 815 5.60 14.85 1.69
N ALA A 816 4.64 15.45 0.97
CA ALA A 816 3.96 16.66 1.36
C ALA A 816 2.50 16.60 0.88
N ALA A 817 1.56 16.91 1.75
CA ALA A 817 0.14 16.92 1.44
C ALA A 817 -0.61 17.97 2.28
N ALA A 818 -1.74 18.41 1.77
CA ALA A 818 -2.69 19.23 2.53
C ALA A 818 -4.11 18.75 2.23
N TYR A 819 -4.95 18.75 3.23
CA TYR A 819 -6.34 18.33 3.10
C TYR A 819 -7.24 19.21 3.94
N TYR A 820 -8.41 19.53 3.39
CA TYR A 820 -9.54 19.93 4.19
C TYR A 820 -10.41 18.71 4.42
N ARG A 821 -10.51 18.29 5.69
CA ARG A 821 -11.13 17.02 6.10
C ARG A 821 -12.62 17.19 6.31
N GLN A 822 -13.39 16.24 5.81
CA GLN A 822 -14.80 16.06 6.12
C GLN A 822 -14.94 14.99 7.20
N PRO A 823 -15.95 15.07 8.10
CA PRO A 823 -16.18 14.03 9.07
C PRO A 823 -16.63 12.72 8.41
N SER A 824 -16.38 11.61 9.08
CA SER A 824 -16.93 10.29 8.72
C SER A 824 -18.28 10.01 9.38
N GLU A 825 -18.64 10.82 10.39
CA GLU A 825 -19.92 10.73 11.12
C GLU A 825 -20.24 12.07 11.82
N LEU A 826 -21.54 12.33 12.04
CA LEU A 826 -21.97 13.50 12.80
C LEU A 826 -21.92 13.20 14.33
N PRO A 827 -21.63 14.23 15.18
CA PRO A 827 -21.51 15.66 14.88
C PRO A 827 -20.08 16.18 14.71
N HIS A 828 -19.14 15.36 14.22
CA HIS A 828 -17.74 15.79 14.06
C HIS A 828 -17.62 16.95 13.07
N PRO A 829 -16.72 17.94 13.32
CA PRO A 829 -16.54 19.12 12.48
C PRO A 829 -15.65 18.83 11.25
N GLU A 830 -15.64 19.78 10.34
CA GLU A 830 -14.63 19.91 9.29
C GLU A 830 -13.35 20.55 9.85
N TYR A 831 -12.17 20.22 9.28
CA TYR A 831 -10.90 20.84 9.67
C TYR A 831 -9.85 20.78 8.58
N ALA A 832 -8.89 21.71 8.64
CA ALA A 832 -7.73 21.75 7.75
C ALA A 832 -6.54 21.03 8.38
N MET A 833 -5.77 20.33 7.55
CA MET A 833 -4.49 19.75 7.95
C MET A 833 -3.47 19.78 6.80
N THR A 834 -2.20 19.97 7.16
CA THR A 834 -1.06 19.72 6.28
C THR A 834 -0.20 18.62 6.87
N TYR A 835 0.58 17.95 6.04
CA TYR A 835 1.49 16.89 6.46
C TYR A 835 2.78 16.95 5.66
N ILE A 836 3.91 16.75 6.33
CA ILE A 836 5.22 16.70 5.68
C ILE A 836 6.19 15.80 6.42
N ILE A 837 7.01 15.09 5.64
CA ILE A 837 8.23 14.42 6.11
C ILE A 837 9.41 15.10 5.42
N THR A 838 10.33 15.65 6.22
CA THR A 838 11.49 16.35 5.70
C THR A 838 12.69 16.19 6.63
N GLN A 839 13.89 16.60 6.19
CA GLN A 839 15.08 16.63 7.02
C GLN A 839 14.97 17.71 8.11
N ASN A 840 15.66 17.52 9.24
CA ASN A 840 15.66 18.42 10.37
C ASN A 840 16.08 19.85 9.98
N ASP A 841 17.07 19.98 9.12
CA ASP A 841 17.61 21.28 8.64
C ASP A 841 16.72 21.99 7.59
N LYS A 842 15.75 21.28 6.99
CA LYS A 842 14.79 21.86 6.02
C LYS A 842 13.43 22.21 6.65
N MET A 843 13.25 21.92 7.93
CA MET A 843 11.98 22.13 8.62
C MET A 843 11.44 23.55 8.43
N MET A 844 12.24 24.57 8.66
CA MET A 844 11.80 25.97 8.57
C MET A 844 11.49 26.40 7.15
N ASP A 845 12.22 25.90 6.16
CA ASP A 845 11.92 26.17 4.74
C ASP A 845 10.56 25.57 4.35
N CYS A 846 10.26 24.37 4.82
CA CYS A 846 8.96 23.72 4.63
C CYS A 846 7.83 24.48 5.31
N ILE A 847 7.99 24.90 6.56
CA ILE A 847 7.01 25.69 7.31
C ILE A 847 6.73 27.02 6.58
N ASN A 848 7.77 27.71 6.18
CA ASN A 848 7.65 29.00 5.48
C ASN A 848 6.91 28.83 4.14
N GLU A 849 7.24 27.81 3.37
CA GLU A 849 6.57 27.56 2.08
C GLU A 849 5.12 27.11 2.26
N PHE A 850 4.81 26.24 3.22
CA PHE A 850 3.42 25.92 3.55
C PHE A 850 2.63 27.16 3.94
N ASN A 851 3.17 27.99 4.84
CA ASN A 851 2.51 29.20 5.27
C ASN A 851 2.31 30.19 4.10
N ASN A 852 3.24 30.22 3.14
CA ASN A 852 3.12 31.04 1.94
C ASN A 852 1.96 30.58 1.05
N ILE A 853 1.91 29.29 0.67
CA ILE A 853 0.88 28.74 -0.23
C ILE A 853 -0.50 28.60 0.43
N VAL A 854 -0.55 28.42 1.75
CA VAL A 854 -1.79 28.45 2.56
C VAL A 854 -2.26 29.87 2.83
N GLY A 855 -1.36 30.84 2.91
CA GLY A 855 -1.70 32.25 3.07
C GLY A 855 -2.21 32.92 1.79
N THR A 856 -1.79 32.41 0.64
CA THR A 856 -2.21 32.87 -0.70
C THR A 856 -2.13 31.69 -1.66
N ILE A 857 -3.27 31.08 -1.91
CA ILE A 857 -3.34 29.93 -2.82
C ILE A 857 -2.87 30.31 -4.23
N PRO A 858 -1.86 29.63 -4.81
CA PRO A 858 -1.47 29.85 -6.19
C PRO A 858 -2.64 29.55 -7.14
N GLN A 859 -2.96 30.48 -8.03
CA GLN A 859 -4.10 30.39 -8.96
C GLN A 859 -3.62 29.94 -10.34
N SER A 860 -4.32 28.98 -10.93
CA SER A 860 -4.12 28.50 -12.30
C SER A 860 -5.42 27.93 -12.84
N GLU A 861 -5.98 28.58 -13.84
CA GLU A 861 -7.19 28.10 -14.54
C GLU A 861 -6.94 26.73 -15.19
N THR A 862 -5.74 26.51 -15.72
CA THR A 862 -5.36 25.25 -16.34
C THR A 862 -5.36 24.10 -15.33
N ALA A 863 -4.74 24.29 -14.16
CA ALA A 863 -4.71 23.28 -13.11
C ALA A 863 -6.11 23.04 -12.50
N PHE A 864 -6.90 24.09 -12.35
CA PHE A 864 -8.27 23.99 -11.86
C PHE A 864 -9.16 23.19 -12.82
N ALA A 865 -9.12 23.50 -14.12
CA ALA A 865 -9.88 22.76 -15.13
C ALA A 865 -9.52 21.27 -15.14
N LEU A 866 -8.22 20.95 -15.03
CA LEU A 866 -7.71 19.59 -14.95
C LEU A 866 -8.22 18.87 -13.70
N ALA A 867 -8.13 19.49 -12.52
CA ALA A 867 -8.61 18.92 -11.27
C ALA A 867 -10.12 18.61 -11.32
N LYS A 868 -10.89 19.54 -11.86
CA LYS A 868 -12.34 19.37 -12.03
C LYS A 868 -12.69 18.23 -12.98
N GLU A 869 -12.03 18.16 -14.15
CA GLU A 869 -12.23 17.07 -15.12
C GLU A 869 -11.81 15.71 -14.54
N SER A 870 -10.66 15.65 -13.87
CA SER A 870 -10.16 14.45 -13.16
C SER A 870 -11.21 13.93 -12.18
N LEU A 871 -11.70 14.78 -11.29
CA LEU A 871 -12.69 14.40 -10.28
C LEU A 871 -14.02 13.95 -10.93
N MET A 872 -14.49 14.63 -11.97
CA MET A 872 -15.70 14.22 -12.70
C MET A 872 -15.54 12.83 -13.33
N LYS A 873 -14.42 12.53 -14.00
CA LYS A 873 -14.16 11.23 -14.62
C LYS A 873 -14.03 10.12 -13.58
N LYS A 874 -13.37 10.39 -12.45
CA LYS A 874 -13.25 9.45 -11.32
C LYS A 874 -14.63 9.07 -10.78
N LEU A 875 -15.50 10.06 -10.55
CA LEU A 875 -16.86 9.82 -10.06
C LEU A 875 -17.75 9.11 -11.10
N ALA A 876 -17.64 9.47 -12.39
CA ALA A 876 -18.41 8.86 -13.46
C ALA A 876 -18.08 7.37 -13.67
N SER A 877 -16.81 7.00 -13.53
CA SER A 877 -16.34 5.61 -13.70
C SER A 877 -16.39 4.76 -12.44
N ARG A 878 -16.68 5.36 -11.26
CA ARG A 878 -16.82 4.63 -10.00
C ARG A 878 -18.05 3.73 -10.01
N ARG A 879 -17.86 2.51 -9.49
CA ARG A 879 -18.96 1.56 -9.18
C ARG A 879 -18.81 1.05 -7.76
N VAL A 880 -19.95 0.99 -7.06
CA VAL A 880 -20.03 0.42 -5.71
C VAL A 880 -20.75 -0.92 -5.84
N VAL A 881 -20.05 -2.00 -5.60
CA VAL A 881 -20.54 -3.36 -5.81
C VAL A 881 -20.41 -4.21 -4.55
N ARG A 882 -21.05 -5.37 -4.53
CA ARG A 882 -20.91 -6.38 -3.47
C ARG A 882 -21.19 -5.81 -2.05
N THR A 883 -20.33 -6.12 -1.09
CA THR A 883 -20.37 -5.56 0.29
C THR A 883 -20.22 -4.05 0.34
N GLY A 884 -19.61 -3.45 -0.70
CA GLY A 884 -19.45 -1.99 -0.82
C GLY A 884 -20.78 -1.23 -0.74
N VAL A 885 -21.89 -1.82 -1.25
CA VAL A 885 -23.23 -1.21 -1.18
C VAL A 885 -23.68 -1.07 0.28
N LEU A 886 -23.52 -2.14 1.07
CA LEU A 886 -23.90 -2.14 2.49
C LEU A 886 -23.04 -1.15 3.29
N ASN A 887 -21.73 -1.14 3.03
CA ASN A 887 -20.77 -0.22 3.68
C ASN A 887 -21.06 1.24 3.30
N SER A 888 -21.38 1.52 2.03
CA SER A 888 -21.74 2.86 1.55
C SER A 888 -23.03 3.36 2.24
N TYR A 889 -24.04 2.47 2.40
CA TYR A 889 -25.25 2.80 3.15
C TYR A 889 -24.95 3.14 4.60
N LEU A 890 -24.15 2.31 5.29
CA LEU A 890 -23.78 2.55 6.68
C LEU A 890 -23.01 3.89 6.84
N SER A 891 -22.13 4.21 5.91
CA SER A 891 -21.39 5.49 5.89
C SER A 891 -22.34 6.67 5.67
N ALA A 892 -23.29 6.55 4.73
CA ALA A 892 -24.30 7.58 4.52
C ALA A 892 -25.14 7.82 5.78
N GLN A 893 -25.61 6.75 6.44
CA GLN A 893 -26.39 6.86 7.67
C GLN A 893 -25.64 7.55 8.81
N ARG A 894 -24.33 7.37 8.94
CA ARG A 894 -23.48 8.06 9.93
C ARG A 894 -23.44 9.57 9.70
N LEU A 895 -23.57 10.00 8.46
CA LEU A 895 -23.66 11.41 8.05
C LEU A 895 -25.11 11.93 8.01
N GLY A 896 -26.09 11.11 8.44
CA GLY A 896 -27.51 11.49 8.41
C GLY A 896 -28.13 11.47 7.00
N LEU A 897 -27.50 10.78 6.04
CA LEU A 897 -27.94 10.71 4.64
C LEU A 897 -28.64 9.38 4.34
N ASP A 898 -29.57 9.41 3.39
CA ASP A 898 -30.24 8.23 2.84
C ASP A 898 -29.95 8.00 1.35
N TYR A 899 -28.95 8.71 0.81
CA TYR A 899 -28.51 8.67 -0.58
C TYR A 899 -26.98 8.65 -0.68
N ASP A 900 -26.47 8.29 -1.88
CA ASP A 900 -25.03 8.36 -2.19
C ASP A 900 -24.60 9.82 -2.40
N ILE A 901 -23.78 10.37 -1.49
CA ILE A 901 -23.29 11.74 -1.51
C ILE A 901 -22.52 12.09 -2.81
N ASN A 902 -21.93 11.10 -3.49
CA ASN A 902 -21.22 11.33 -4.74
C ASN A 902 -22.14 11.87 -5.84
N SER A 903 -23.45 11.63 -5.76
CA SER A 903 -24.44 12.21 -6.67
C SER A 903 -24.53 13.73 -6.50
N VAL A 904 -24.48 14.22 -5.27
CA VAL A 904 -24.49 15.68 -4.97
C VAL A 904 -23.19 16.31 -5.44
N ILE A 905 -22.05 15.68 -5.11
CA ILE A 905 -20.73 16.16 -5.54
C ILE A 905 -20.68 16.28 -7.06
N PHE A 906 -20.98 15.21 -7.79
CA PHE A 906 -20.91 15.18 -9.25
C PHE A 906 -21.79 16.25 -9.92
N ASN A 907 -23.02 16.43 -9.44
CA ASN A 907 -23.95 17.39 -9.99
C ASN A 907 -23.56 18.85 -9.70
N ALA A 908 -22.87 19.13 -8.60
CA ALA A 908 -22.40 20.46 -8.24
C ALA A 908 -21.11 20.89 -8.98
N LEU A 909 -20.21 19.93 -9.29
CA LEU A 909 -18.90 20.21 -9.90
C LEU A 909 -18.95 21.11 -11.14
N PRO A 910 -19.86 20.94 -12.13
CA PRO A 910 -19.91 21.81 -13.30
C PRO A 910 -20.06 23.30 -12.98
N GLY A 911 -20.77 23.62 -11.90
CA GLY A 911 -21.04 24.99 -11.45
C GLY A 911 -19.90 25.66 -10.69
N LEU A 912 -18.93 24.90 -10.17
CA LEU A 912 -17.83 25.46 -9.38
C LEU A 912 -16.79 26.14 -10.28
N THR A 913 -16.24 27.26 -9.80
CA THR A 913 -15.21 28.06 -10.44
C THR A 913 -13.92 28.12 -9.62
N LEU A 914 -12.82 28.58 -10.21
CA LEU A 914 -11.57 28.81 -9.46
C LEU A 914 -11.78 29.83 -8.34
N ASP A 915 -12.61 30.84 -8.56
CA ASP A 915 -12.96 31.84 -7.54
C ASP A 915 -13.65 31.22 -6.33
N ASP A 916 -14.44 30.13 -6.50
CA ASP A 916 -15.07 29.42 -5.38
C ASP A 916 -14.03 28.68 -4.55
N ILE A 917 -13.01 28.10 -5.19
CA ILE A 917 -11.88 27.45 -4.50
C ILE A 917 -11.04 28.47 -3.74
N VAL A 918 -10.75 29.61 -4.35
CA VAL A 918 -10.00 30.71 -3.70
C VAL A 918 -10.78 31.27 -2.51
N LYS A 919 -12.08 31.48 -2.64
CA LYS A 919 -12.94 31.92 -1.52
C LYS A 919 -13.01 30.91 -0.41
N PHE A 920 -13.11 29.62 -0.77
CA PHE A 920 -13.14 28.53 0.21
C PHE A 920 -11.83 28.51 1.02
N GLU A 921 -10.68 28.59 0.36
CA GLU A 921 -9.37 28.66 1.01
C GLU A 921 -9.26 29.88 1.93
N GLN A 922 -9.62 31.07 1.45
CA GLN A 922 -9.59 32.32 2.22
C GLN A 922 -10.48 32.27 3.47
N GLN A 923 -11.61 31.59 3.40
CA GLN A 923 -12.54 31.45 4.50
C GLN A 923 -12.10 30.38 5.51
N SER A 924 -11.46 29.31 5.04
CA SER A 924 -11.25 28.10 5.82
C SER A 924 -9.79 27.86 6.23
N MET A 925 -8.80 28.48 5.55
CA MET A 925 -7.38 28.18 5.77
C MET A 925 -6.49 29.43 5.87
N ALA A 926 -6.64 30.43 4.97
CA ALA A 926 -5.76 31.60 4.90
C ALA A 926 -5.86 32.46 6.16
N GLY A 927 -4.72 32.83 6.72
CA GLY A 927 -4.64 33.74 7.87
C GLY A 927 -5.21 33.15 9.19
N LYS A 928 -5.51 31.86 9.22
CA LYS A 928 -6.02 31.17 10.40
C LYS A 928 -4.89 30.82 11.38
N PRO A 929 -5.20 30.65 12.67
CA PRO A 929 -4.25 30.11 13.63
C PRO A 929 -4.08 28.61 13.42
N TYR A 930 -2.83 28.12 13.40
CA TYR A 930 -2.52 26.70 13.26
C TYR A 930 -1.85 26.13 14.50
N ARG A 931 -2.17 24.89 14.83
CA ARG A 931 -1.42 24.05 15.76
C ARG A 931 -0.40 23.26 14.97
N TYR A 932 0.89 23.51 15.24
CA TYR A 932 2.01 22.80 14.65
C TYR A 932 2.33 21.58 15.53
N LEU A 933 2.33 20.40 14.97
CA LEU A 933 2.66 19.14 15.62
C LEU A 933 3.97 18.67 15.02
N ILE A 934 5.03 18.67 15.81
CA ILE A 934 6.39 18.36 15.33
C ILE A 934 6.95 17.19 16.15
N LEU A 935 7.39 16.14 15.47
CA LEU A 935 8.10 15.01 16.05
C LEU A 935 9.53 15.02 15.53
N GLY A 936 10.51 15.20 16.41
CA GLY A 936 11.92 15.25 16.02
C GLY A 936 12.87 15.46 17.19
N ASP A 937 14.19 15.46 16.92
CA ASP A 937 15.22 15.77 17.92
C ASP A 937 15.41 17.28 18.05
N GLU A 938 14.97 17.84 19.16
CA GLU A 938 15.08 19.28 19.48
C GLU A 938 16.50 19.85 19.29
N LYS A 939 17.54 19.04 19.47
CA LYS A 939 18.94 19.48 19.33
C LYS A 939 19.34 19.75 17.88
N GLU A 940 18.62 19.16 16.94
CA GLU A 940 18.86 19.30 15.50
C GLU A 940 17.88 20.27 14.82
N LEU A 941 16.92 20.86 15.57
CA LEU A 941 15.91 21.76 15.06
C LEU A 941 16.25 23.23 15.28
N ASP A 942 15.84 24.11 14.38
CA ASP A 942 15.91 25.57 14.54
C ASP A 942 14.81 26.06 15.49
N ILE A 943 15.02 25.84 16.78
CA ILE A 943 14.10 26.19 17.85
C ILE A 943 13.89 27.71 17.94
N GLU A 944 14.95 28.52 17.71
CA GLU A 944 14.86 29.97 17.75
C GLU A 944 13.87 30.52 16.70
N SER A 945 13.88 29.96 15.53
CA SER A 945 12.94 30.35 14.46
C SER A 945 11.51 29.84 14.71
N LEU A 946 11.36 28.64 15.29
CA LEU A 946 10.04 28.15 15.72
C LEU A 946 9.42 29.04 16.80
N GLU A 947 10.18 29.47 17.78
CA GLU A 947 9.71 30.34 18.88
C GLU A 947 9.25 31.75 18.40
N LYS A 948 9.71 32.16 17.21
CA LYS A 948 9.19 33.38 16.54
C LYS A 948 7.78 33.22 15.98
N ILE A 949 7.38 31.99 15.67
CA ILE A 949 6.03 31.66 15.15
C ILE A 949 5.05 31.62 16.32
N ALA A 950 5.35 30.85 17.36
CA ALA A 950 4.50 30.70 18.55
C ALA A 950 5.28 30.07 19.71
N PRO A 951 4.75 30.16 20.95
CA PRO A 951 5.31 29.44 22.08
C PRO A 951 5.33 27.92 21.84
N ILE A 952 6.46 27.28 22.17
CA ILE A 952 6.63 25.83 22.06
C ILE A 952 6.21 25.16 23.36
N ARG A 953 5.23 24.28 23.27
CA ARG A 953 4.91 23.32 24.33
C ARG A 953 5.62 22.01 24.05
N ARG A 954 6.55 21.62 24.88
CA ARG A 954 7.25 20.35 24.83
C ARG A 954 6.40 19.27 25.50
N LEU A 955 6.08 18.23 24.74
CA LEU A 955 5.33 17.06 25.21
C LEU A 955 6.30 15.93 25.50
N THR A 956 5.97 15.10 26.47
CA THR A 956 6.65 13.83 26.68
C THR A 956 5.95 12.70 25.93
N LEU A 957 6.63 11.58 25.74
CA LEU A 957 6.00 10.40 25.15
C LEU A 957 4.86 9.88 26.04
N GLU A 958 5.01 9.97 27.39
CA GLU A 958 3.96 9.59 28.34
C GLU A 958 2.69 10.43 28.17
N GLU A 959 2.82 11.74 27.88
CA GLU A 959 1.67 12.61 27.63
C GLU A 959 0.88 12.18 26.37
N ILE A 960 1.59 11.88 25.26
CA ILE A 960 0.92 11.56 24.00
C ILE A 960 0.47 10.10 23.92
N PHE A 961 1.07 9.18 24.67
CA PHE A 961 0.67 7.78 24.74
C PHE A 961 -0.36 7.51 25.86
N GLY A 962 -0.39 8.32 26.92
CA GLY A 962 -1.27 8.15 28.06
C GLY A 962 -0.80 7.09 29.07
N TYR A 963 0.45 6.58 28.95
CA TYR A 963 1.04 5.56 29.84
C TYR A 963 2.56 5.62 29.89
#